data_003db124e7431a2f83fa2457e569d80f
#
_entry.id   003db124e7431a2f83fa2457e569d80f
#
_cell.length_a   1.000
_cell.length_b   1.000
_cell.length_c   1.000
_cell.angle_alpha   90.00
_cell.angle_beta   90.00
_cell.angle_gamma   90.00
#
_symmetry.space_group_name_H-M   'P 1'
#
loop_
_entity.id
_entity.type
_entity.pdbx_description
1 polymer ?
#
loop_
_entity_poly.entity_id
_entity_poly.type
_entity_poly.pdbx_seq_one_letter_code
_entity_poly.pdbx_strand_id
1 'polypeptide(L)'
;MTNGWTDVQNADVILVMGGNPAENHPVGFRFVMEARRKRKAKLVCVDPRFNRTAAVADCYVPIRAGSDIAFLGGVIHYAVSKGLYQSEYVKQHTNAAFLVNAGYGFEDGHFTGWNADAKSYDKATWQYDLDAAGHAKVDATLEDPRCVFQLMRKHYSRYTPEKVAEICGCTAEEFVKAADIICTAHAKEKSGTVLYALGWTQHSTSVQLIHTAAMVQLLMGNIGMPGGGVNAQRGHANIQGATDMGSWNYLPGYLKIPRANHLAMADYLKAYTPKPLRPNSLNYWGNTPKFLTSLLKSYYGDKATKANDFGYSWIPKADEKANHGWGYFFDEMARGQMDGLISFGMNPVANGPNTAKMLAALAKLKWLIVVENFETETAAFWKAKSLGGKFQETAAEAKDVDTEVFLLPASCFAEKDGSFVNSSRWLQWKEAALDPPGEARRDQEIMARLFHAVRALYEKEGGKGVEPLMAMGWPYANAMSPSLSEVAREVNGRDLTTGKQLNGFGELKDDGSTSCGCWIYSGSWTENGNMMARRGQDDPTGLGLFPTWSWSWPANRRILYNRASVDEHGKPWDATRAPLRWDGSRWSGDVPDYKSDAAPETYGAFIMLPEGVAKLFAADLVEGPFPEHYEPAESPVENALHPKVSANPMAKVFAGERDKMGTAAEFPHVGITYRLTEHFHYWTKHTAASAELQSNFFVEVPDDLAQQKGIRSGMLVRVRSARGSVEGPALVTKRLRGLKVGGKTVYQIGLPIHWGFVGKVTGPLINNLTASVYDPNSGTPEYKGFLVSLEKA
;
A
#
# COMPACT_ATOMS: atom_id res chain seq x y z
N MET A 1 -7.28 -2.15 4.90
CA MET A 1 -8.58 -1.49 5.10
C MET A 1 -8.66 -1.00 6.53
N THR A 2 -9.20 0.19 6.78
CA THR A 2 -9.50 0.65 8.14
C THR A 2 -10.69 -0.09 8.73
N ASN A 3 -11.62 -0.53 7.88
CA ASN A 3 -12.80 -1.30 8.21
C ASN A 3 -12.72 -2.70 7.55
N GLY A 4 -13.72 -3.54 7.72
CA GLY A 4 -13.78 -4.85 7.07
C GLY A 4 -14.67 -4.86 5.82
N TRP A 5 -14.57 -5.90 4.99
CA TRP A 5 -15.48 -6.08 3.85
C TRP A 5 -16.95 -6.11 4.25
N THR A 6 -17.27 -6.82 5.33
CA THR A 6 -18.63 -6.90 5.87
C THR A 6 -19.18 -5.56 6.32
N ASP A 7 -18.32 -4.66 6.79
CA ASP A 7 -18.71 -3.33 7.24
C ASP A 7 -19.13 -2.40 6.09
N VAL A 8 -18.68 -2.65 4.85
CA VAL A 8 -19.09 -1.87 3.67
C VAL A 8 -20.63 -1.82 3.51
N GLN A 9 -21.36 -2.85 3.95
CA GLN A 9 -22.82 -2.85 3.94
C GLN A 9 -23.47 -1.72 4.77
N ASN A 10 -22.70 -1.11 5.68
CA ASN A 10 -23.17 -0.03 6.55
C ASN A 10 -22.99 1.37 5.92
N ALA A 11 -22.35 1.47 4.75
CA ALA A 11 -22.12 2.75 4.08
C ALA A 11 -23.40 3.34 3.45
N ASP A 12 -23.50 4.67 3.45
CA ASP A 12 -24.52 5.45 2.72
C ASP A 12 -23.98 5.97 1.39
N VAL A 13 -22.64 6.18 1.31
CA VAL A 13 -21.93 6.58 0.11
C VAL A 13 -20.72 5.68 -0.09
N ILE A 14 -20.50 5.23 -1.31
CA ILE A 14 -19.36 4.37 -1.66
C ILE A 14 -18.66 5.02 -2.86
N LEU A 15 -17.45 5.50 -2.63
CA LEU A 15 -16.56 5.95 -3.70
C LEU A 15 -15.63 4.80 -4.10
N VAL A 16 -15.72 4.35 -5.34
CA VAL A 16 -14.74 3.45 -5.95
C VAL A 16 -13.87 4.25 -6.90
N MET A 17 -12.57 4.33 -6.61
CA MET A 17 -11.60 5.03 -7.43
C MET A 17 -10.26 4.29 -7.38
N GLY A 18 -9.62 4.09 -8.53
CA GLY A 18 -8.38 3.31 -8.61
C GLY A 18 -8.57 1.81 -8.38
N GLY A 19 -9.78 1.27 -8.57
CA GLY A 19 -10.09 -0.15 -8.42
C GLY A 19 -11.35 -0.55 -9.18
N ASN A 20 -11.54 -1.86 -9.39
CA ASN A 20 -12.73 -2.42 -10.08
C ASN A 20 -13.23 -3.64 -9.31
N PRO A 21 -13.82 -3.45 -8.11
CA PRO A 21 -14.17 -4.56 -7.22
C PRO A 21 -15.28 -5.46 -7.76
N ALA A 22 -16.13 -5.00 -8.68
CA ALA A 22 -17.12 -5.87 -9.32
C ALA A 22 -16.47 -6.99 -10.15
N GLU A 23 -15.24 -6.79 -10.65
CA GLU A 23 -14.47 -7.80 -11.39
C GLU A 23 -13.44 -8.51 -10.51
N ASN A 24 -12.60 -7.76 -9.77
CA ASN A 24 -11.45 -8.35 -9.10
C ASN A 24 -11.69 -8.72 -7.62
N HIS A 25 -12.81 -8.30 -7.03
CA HIS A 25 -13.23 -8.65 -5.67
C HIS A 25 -14.74 -8.98 -5.59
N PRO A 26 -15.26 -9.87 -6.45
CA PRO A 26 -16.71 -10.06 -6.59
C PRO A 26 -17.40 -10.52 -5.31
N VAL A 27 -16.74 -11.35 -4.50
CA VAL A 27 -17.26 -11.79 -3.19
C VAL A 27 -17.35 -10.61 -2.20
N GLY A 28 -16.38 -9.69 -2.21
CA GLY A 28 -16.43 -8.45 -1.43
C GLY A 28 -17.47 -7.46 -1.96
N PHE A 29 -17.64 -7.40 -3.28
CA PHE A 29 -18.58 -6.48 -3.92
C PHE A 29 -20.04 -6.72 -3.55
N ARG A 30 -20.39 -7.94 -3.12
CA ARG A 30 -21.72 -8.22 -2.58
C ARG A 30 -22.10 -7.28 -1.43
N PHE A 31 -21.15 -6.85 -0.60
CA PHE A 31 -21.43 -5.94 0.50
C PHE A 31 -21.70 -4.50 0.01
N VAL A 32 -21.14 -4.11 -1.13
CA VAL A 32 -21.52 -2.88 -1.85
C VAL A 32 -22.98 -2.96 -2.29
N MET A 33 -23.36 -4.07 -2.89
CA MET A 33 -24.76 -4.30 -3.33
C MET A 33 -25.71 -4.40 -2.13
N GLU A 34 -25.26 -4.96 -1.02
CA GLU A 34 -26.06 -5.00 0.22
C GLU A 34 -26.28 -3.60 0.83
N ALA A 35 -25.26 -2.72 0.83
CA ALA A 35 -25.43 -1.33 1.23
C ALA A 35 -26.48 -0.62 0.34
N ARG A 36 -26.41 -0.83 -0.97
CA ARG A 36 -27.39 -0.28 -1.91
C ARG A 36 -28.81 -0.80 -1.63
N ARG A 37 -28.96 -2.09 -1.34
CA ARG A 37 -30.25 -2.70 -1.03
C ARG A 37 -30.83 -2.21 0.28
N LYS A 38 -30.04 -2.25 1.37
CA LYS A 38 -30.51 -1.95 2.75
C LYS A 38 -30.58 -0.47 3.04
N ARG A 39 -29.58 0.29 2.63
CA ARG A 39 -29.40 1.69 2.99
C ARG A 39 -29.65 2.68 1.84
N LYS A 40 -29.94 2.17 0.63
CA LYS A 40 -30.04 3.00 -0.58
C LYS A 40 -28.73 3.75 -0.86
N ALA A 41 -27.61 3.15 -0.48
CA ALA A 41 -26.28 3.71 -0.65
C ALA A 41 -26.03 4.13 -2.11
N LYS A 42 -25.41 5.29 -2.27
CA LYS A 42 -25.00 5.80 -3.59
C LYS A 42 -23.60 5.31 -3.91
N LEU A 43 -23.42 4.75 -5.10
CA LEU A 43 -22.16 4.30 -5.63
C LEU A 43 -21.63 5.29 -6.67
N VAL A 44 -20.48 5.90 -6.38
CA VAL A 44 -19.72 6.75 -7.30
C VAL A 44 -18.51 5.95 -7.78
N CYS A 45 -18.32 5.88 -9.10
CA CYS A 45 -17.15 5.24 -9.71
C CYS A 45 -16.37 6.29 -10.51
N VAL A 46 -15.10 6.49 -10.17
CA VAL A 46 -14.18 7.37 -10.88
C VAL A 46 -13.04 6.52 -11.44
N ASP A 47 -12.93 6.42 -12.75
CA ASP A 47 -11.98 5.50 -13.40
C ASP A 47 -11.69 5.96 -14.84
N PRO A 48 -10.48 5.86 -15.35
CA PRO A 48 -10.16 6.14 -16.76
C PRO A 48 -10.98 5.30 -17.75
N ARG A 49 -11.35 4.10 -17.35
CA ARG A 49 -12.00 3.09 -18.19
C ARG A 49 -13.37 2.72 -17.62
N PHE A 50 -14.42 2.78 -18.45
CA PHE A 50 -15.74 2.25 -18.07
C PHE A 50 -15.65 0.73 -17.86
N ASN A 51 -15.87 0.29 -16.64
CA ASN A 51 -15.72 -1.08 -16.18
C ASN A 51 -17.01 -1.61 -15.54
N ARG A 52 -17.01 -2.88 -15.05
CA ARG A 52 -18.21 -3.48 -14.45
C ARG A 52 -18.68 -2.78 -13.16
N THR A 53 -17.79 -2.18 -12.41
CA THR A 53 -18.16 -1.34 -11.25
C THR A 53 -18.87 -0.07 -11.73
N ALA A 54 -18.33 0.58 -12.76
CA ALA A 54 -18.97 1.76 -13.39
C ALA A 54 -20.37 1.46 -13.94
N ALA A 55 -20.54 0.26 -14.50
CA ALA A 55 -21.82 -0.15 -15.10
C ALA A 55 -22.99 -0.25 -14.09
N VAL A 56 -22.71 -0.39 -12.81
CA VAL A 56 -23.71 -0.44 -11.73
C VAL A 56 -23.67 0.78 -10.81
N ALA A 57 -22.82 1.77 -11.10
CA ALA A 57 -22.71 2.99 -10.32
C ALA A 57 -23.88 3.96 -10.57
N ASP A 58 -24.24 4.75 -9.56
CA ASP A 58 -25.19 5.87 -9.68
C ASP A 58 -24.56 7.08 -10.40
N CYS A 59 -23.23 7.19 -10.30
CA CYS A 59 -22.45 8.22 -10.97
C CYS A 59 -21.11 7.62 -11.43
N TYR A 60 -20.83 7.72 -12.73
CA TYR A 60 -19.53 7.40 -13.30
C TYR A 60 -18.88 8.68 -13.81
N VAL A 61 -17.61 8.89 -13.46
CA VAL A 61 -16.81 10.01 -13.95
C VAL A 61 -15.53 9.46 -14.56
N PRO A 62 -15.33 9.62 -15.88
CA PRO A 62 -14.05 9.28 -16.51
C PRO A 62 -13.04 10.38 -16.23
N ILE A 63 -11.81 9.96 -15.90
CA ILE A 63 -10.69 10.89 -15.69
C ILE A 63 -9.45 10.44 -16.46
N ARG A 64 -8.53 11.36 -16.68
CA ARG A 64 -7.20 11.02 -17.16
C ARG A 64 -6.39 10.36 -16.04
N ALA A 65 -5.71 9.26 -16.35
CA ALA A 65 -4.80 8.62 -15.41
C ALA A 65 -3.71 9.60 -14.92
N GLY A 66 -3.47 9.64 -13.61
CA GLY A 66 -2.54 10.55 -12.95
C GLY A 66 -3.15 11.90 -12.52
N SER A 67 -4.46 12.11 -12.71
CA SER A 67 -5.16 13.33 -12.27
C SER A 67 -5.96 13.15 -10.96
N ASP A 68 -5.82 12.04 -10.30
CA ASP A 68 -6.61 11.62 -9.15
C ASP A 68 -6.53 12.59 -7.97
N ILE A 69 -5.34 13.15 -7.68
CA ILE A 69 -5.16 14.15 -6.61
C ILE A 69 -5.93 15.43 -6.95
N ALA A 70 -5.97 15.84 -8.23
CA ALA A 70 -6.74 17.01 -8.63
C ALA A 70 -8.25 16.79 -8.43
N PHE A 71 -8.76 15.59 -8.76
CA PHE A 71 -10.17 15.24 -8.53
C PHE A 71 -10.52 15.28 -7.03
N LEU A 72 -9.74 14.59 -6.19
CA LEU A 72 -9.99 14.52 -4.74
C LEU A 72 -9.71 15.87 -4.05
N GLY A 73 -8.70 16.62 -4.49
CA GLY A 73 -8.44 17.99 -4.04
C GLY A 73 -9.61 18.93 -4.35
N GLY A 74 -10.24 18.73 -5.51
CA GLY A 74 -11.51 19.39 -5.85
C GLY A 74 -12.65 19.05 -4.90
N VAL A 75 -12.77 17.78 -4.49
CA VAL A 75 -13.76 17.37 -3.46
C VAL A 75 -13.49 18.06 -2.13
N ILE A 76 -12.21 18.18 -1.70
CA ILE A 76 -11.82 18.93 -0.49
C ILE A 76 -12.23 20.40 -0.64
N HIS A 77 -11.88 21.05 -1.76
CA HIS A 77 -12.30 22.43 -2.03
C HIS A 77 -13.81 22.60 -1.97
N TYR A 78 -14.54 21.72 -2.65
CA TYR A 78 -16.00 21.75 -2.70
C TYR A 78 -16.62 21.61 -1.31
N ALA A 79 -16.16 20.65 -0.53
CA ALA A 79 -16.63 20.42 0.83
C ALA A 79 -16.38 21.63 1.74
N VAL A 80 -15.17 22.17 1.75
CA VAL A 80 -14.80 23.28 2.63
C VAL A 80 -15.47 24.59 2.20
N SER A 81 -15.53 24.90 0.90
CA SER A 81 -16.15 26.14 0.39
C SER A 81 -17.66 26.22 0.63
N LYS A 82 -18.32 25.07 0.67
CA LYS A 82 -19.79 24.97 0.91
C LYS A 82 -20.16 24.58 2.35
N GLY A 83 -19.17 24.41 3.24
CA GLY A 83 -19.43 23.98 4.62
C GLY A 83 -19.95 22.54 4.75
N LEU A 84 -19.71 21.69 3.73
CA LEU A 84 -20.16 20.31 3.68
C LEU A 84 -19.10 19.37 4.32
N TYR A 85 -18.73 19.63 5.57
CA TYR A 85 -17.82 18.81 6.36
C TYR A 85 -18.29 18.71 7.81
N GLN A 86 -17.89 17.66 8.52
CA GLN A 86 -18.28 17.42 9.91
C GLN A 86 -17.36 18.21 10.85
N SER A 87 -17.75 19.44 11.17
CA SER A 87 -16.92 20.42 11.87
C SER A 87 -16.46 19.94 13.26
N GLU A 88 -17.34 19.33 14.05
CA GLU A 88 -17.01 18.85 15.40
C GLU A 88 -15.98 17.73 15.34
N TYR A 89 -16.17 16.76 14.42
CA TYR A 89 -15.22 15.69 14.19
C TYR A 89 -13.84 16.22 13.76
N VAL A 90 -13.82 17.16 12.81
CA VAL A 90 -12.58 17.77 12.30
C VAL A 90 -11.80 18.45 13.43
N LYS A 91 -12.48 19.21 14.30
CA LYS A 91 -11.85 19.86 15.46
C LYS A 91 -11.32 18.86 16.49
N GLN A 92 -12.08 17.83 16.77
CA GLN A 92 -11.78 16.88 17.85
C GLN A 92 -10.76 15.82 17.44
N HIS A 93 -10.86 15.30 16.21
CA HIS A 93 -10.16 14.09 15.79
C HIS A 93 -9.07 14.30 14.75
N THR A 94 -8.82 15.56 14.32
CA THR A 94 -7.74 15.87 13.37
C THR A 94 -6.79 16.94 13.90
N ASN A 95 -5.65 17.10 13.23
CA ASN A 95 -4.71 18.18 13.54
C ASN A 95 -5.12 19.55 12.95
N ALA A 96 -6.38 19.74 12.59
CA ALA A 96 -6.90 20.97 11.98
C ALA A 96 -6.57 22.24 12.80
N ALA A 97 -6.61 22.14 14.13
CA ALA A 97 -6.34 23.25 15.05
C ALA A 97 -4.85 23.51 15.31
N PHE A 98 -3.93 22.65 14.88
CA PHE A 98 -2.51 22.79 15.19
C PHE A 98 -1.89 23.95 14.43
N LEU A 99 -1.08 24.74 15.12
CA LEU A 99 -0.35 25.88 14.52
C LEU A 99 0.95 25.38 13.89
N VAL A 100 1.13 25.68 12.60
CA VAL A 100 2.35 25.39 11.84
C VAL A 100 3.30 26.59 11.92
N ASN A 101 4.59 26.33 11.80
CA ASN A 101 5.63 27.35 11.79
C ASN A 101 5.30 28.48 10.79
N ALA A 102 5.56 29.74 11.20
CA ALA A 102 5.25 30.93 10.40
C ALA A 102 5.98 30.99 9.04
N GLY A 103 7.10 30.28 8.89
CA GLY A 103 7.84 30.18 7.64
C GLY A 103 7.25 29.19 6.62
N TYR A 104 6.18 28.47 6.95
CA TYR A 104 5.55 27.54 6.03
C TYR A 104 4.87 28.26 4.86
N GLY A 105 5.01 27.72 3.66
CA GLY A 105 4.35 28.22 2.46
C GLY A 105 4.41 27.23 1.29
N PHE A 106 3.67 27.55 0.24
CA PHE A 106 3.67 26.83 -1.03
C PHE A 106 3.58 27.84 -2.17
N GLU A 107 4.51 27.78 -3.12
CA GLU A 107 4.57 28.68 -4.26
C GLU A 107 5.17 27.96 -5.48
N ASP A 108 4.62 28.23 -6.68
CA ASP A 108 5.10 27.71 -7.97
C ASP A 108 5.42 26.19 -7.97
N GLY A 109 4.61 25.39 -7.30
CA GLY A 109 4.77 23.93 -7.25
C GLY A 109 5.76 23.41 -6.21
N HIS A 110 6.32 24.28 -5.36
CA HIS A 110 7.21 23.86 -4.28
C HIS A 110 6.70 24.31 -2.91
N PHE A 111 6.88 23.46 -1.92
CA PHE A 111 6.77 23.84 -0.52
C PHE A 111 8.05 24.54 -0.07
N THR A 112 7.97 25.34 1.00
CA THR A 112 9.15 25.96 1.60
C THR A 112 10.20 24.93 1.99
N GLY A 113 11.47 25.32 1.88
CA GLY A 113 12.62 24.45 2.14
C GLY A 113 13.11 23.65 0.93
N TRP A 114 12.58 23.90 -0.28
CA TRP A 114 13.06 23.23 -1.49
C TRP A 114 14.51 23.59 -1.81
N ASN A 115 15.33 22.57 -2.02
CA ASN A 115 16.71 22.68 -2.49
C ASN A 115 16.81 22.00 -3.86
N ALA A 116 16.98 22.80 -4.91
CA ALA A 116 17.02 22.34 -6.29
C ALA A 116 18.24 21.47 -6.62
N ASP A 117 19.40 21.76 -6.01
CA ASP A 117 20.66 21.02 -6.25
C ASP A 117 20.61 19.64 -5.58
N ALA A 118 20.15 19.59 -4.33
CA ALA A 118 20.00 18.36 -3.57
C ALA A 118 18.73 17.56 -3.94
N LYS A 119 17.77 18.17 -4.66
CA LYS A 119 16.44 17.63 -4.93
C LYS A 119 15.79 17.08 -3.66
N SER A 120 15.69 17.93 -2.66
CA SER A 120 15.18 17.58 -1.33
C SER A 120 14.57 18.79 -0.64
N TYR A 121 13.79 18.53 0.42
CA TYR A 121 13.21 19.56 1.25
C TYR A 121 13.90 19.62 2.63
N ASP A 122 14.26 20.84 3.07
CA ASP A 122 14.40 21.11 4.49
C ASP A 122 13.01 21.32 5.08
N LYS A 123 12.63 20.45 6.01
CA LYS A 123 11.30 20.42 6.60
C LYS A 123 11.15 21.24 7.88
N ALA A 124 12.10 22.09 8.21
CA ALA A 124 12.08 22.90 9.43
C ALA A 124 10.82 23.75 9.54
N THR A 125 10.36 24.33 8.42
CA THR A 125 9.15 25.17 8.38
C THR A 125 7.84 24.35 8.36
N TRP A 126 7.90 23.04 8.23
CA TRP A 126 6.71 22.16 8.25
C TRP A 126 6.36 21.67 9.66
N GLN A 127 7.17 22.04 10.65
CA GLN A 127 6.94 21.60 12.02
C GLN A 127 5.85 22.43 12.68
N TYR A 128 5.19 21.83 13.68
CA TYR A 128 4.25 22.58 14.52
C TYR A 128 5.00 23.54 15.47
N ASP A 129 4.37 24.66 15.78
CA ASP A 129 4.79 25.48 16.92
C ASP A 129 4.50 24.71 18.21
N LEU A 130 5.50 24.61 19.09
CA LEU A 130 5.38 23.90 20.35
C LEU A 130 5.27 24.88 21.54
N ASP A 131 4.56 24.46 22.59
CA ASP A 131 4.57 25.11 23.88
C ASP A 131 5.80 24.73 24.73
N ALA A 132 5.89 25.26 25.96
CA ALA A 132 7.00 24.97 26.85
C ALA A 132 7.08 23.50 27.32
N ALA A 133 5.97 22.74 27.23
CA ALA A 133 5.92 21.31 27.55
C ALA A 133 6.28 20.42 26.34
N GLY A 134 6.48 21.01 25.15
CA GLY A 134 6.75 20.30 23.90
C GLY A 134 5.49 19.80 23.20
N HIS A 135 4.31 20.30 23.57
CA HIS A 135 3.07 19.99 22.88
C HIS A 135 2.78 21.01 21.77
N ALA A 136 2.09 20.56 20.71
CA ALA A 136 1.67 21.42 19.63
C ALA A 136 0.70 22.50 20.12
N LYS A 137 0.97 23.77 19.80
CA LYS A 137 0.02 24.87 20.04
C LYS A 137 -1.19 24.72 19.15
N VAL A 138 -2.37 25.06 19.67
CA VAL A 138 -3.64 24.90 18.97
C VAL A 138 -4.46 26.19 18.96
N ASP A 139 -5.21 26.38 17.87
CA ASP A 139 -6.30 27.36 17.80
C ASP A 139 -7.62 26.61 17.66
N ALA A 140 -8.38 26.51 18.76
CA ALA A 140 -9.66 25.82 18.80
C ALA A 140 -10.77 26.48 17.95
N THR A 141 -10.57 27.74 17.55
CA THR A 141 -11.51 28.48 16.71
C THR A 141 -11.34 28.10 15.22
N LEU A 142 -10.17 27.63 14.82
CA LEU A 142 -9.74 27.38 13.43
C LEU A 142 -9.65 28.68 12.59
N GLU A 143 -9.41 29.83 13.21
CA GLU A 143 -9.39 31.13 12.54
C GLU A 143 -7.95 31.66 12.31
N ASP A 144 -6.98 31.22 13.14
CA ASP A 144 -5.57 31.58 12.95
C ASP A 144 -5.10 31.15 11.54
N PRO A 145 -4.54 32.07 10.73
CA PRO A 145 -4.11 31.75 9.37
C PRO A 145 -3.00 30.67 9.30
N ARG A 146 -2.33 30.37 10.41
CA ARG A 146 -1.31 29.33 10.51
C ARG A 146 -1.86 28.00 11.01
N CYS A 147 -3.14 27.92 11.40
CA CYS A 147 -3.68 26.62 11.75
C CYS A 147 -3.83 25.75 10.50
N VAL A 148 -3.65 24.44 10.69
CA VAL A 148 -3.69 23.47 9.58
C VAL A 148 -4.96 23.61 8.73
N PHE A 149 -6.12 23.89 9.35
CA PHE A 149 -7.37 24.07 8.63
C PHE A 149 -7.33 25.24 7.64
N GLN A 150 -6.83 26.41 8.04
CA GLN A 150 -6.72 27.58 7.15
C GLN A 150 -5.67 27.36 6.07
N LEU A 151 -4.55 26.73 6.42
CA LEU A 151 -3.52 26.36 5.43
C LEU A 151 -4.08 25.40 4.39
N MET A 152 -4.84 24.38 4.80
CA MET A 152 -5.53 23.45 3.91
C MET A 152 -6.55 24.16 3.02
N ARG A 153 -7.40 25.02 3.60
CA ARG A 153 -8.39 25.82 2.88
C ARG A 153 -7.71 26.68 1.79
N LYS A 154 -6.61 27.36 2.11
CA LYS A 154 -5.83 28.14 1.16
C LYS A 154 -5.21 27.25 0.09
N HIS A 155 -4.62 26.11 0.45
CA HIS A 155 -3.96 25.21 -0.50
C HIS A 155 -4.93 24.67 -1.54
N TYR A 156 -6.09 24.15 -1.12
CA TYR A 156 -7.09 23.57 -2.01
C TYR A 156 -8.02 24.58 -2.69
N SER A 157 -7.94 25.88 -2.38
CA SER A 157 -8.74 26.91 -3.07
C SER A 157 -8.51 26.97 -4.58
N ARG A 158 -7.37 26.48 -5.05
CA ARG A 158 -6.98 26.39 -6.46
C ARG A 158 -7.73 25.29 -7.25
N TYR A 159 -8.31 24.32 -6.56
CA TYR A 159 -8.94 23.15 -7.15
C TYR A 159 -10.45 23.38 -7.38
N THR A 160 -10.80 24.46 -8.11
CA THR A 160 -12.21 24.72 -8.46
C THR A 160 -12.77 23.65 -9.39
N PRO A 161 -14.10 23.50 -9.52
CA PRO A 161 -14.69 22.54 -10.44
C PRO A 161 -14.19 22.67 -11.89
N GLU A 162 -13.97 23.91 -12.35
CA GLU A 162 -13.47 24.22 -13.69
C GLU A 162 -12.01 23.78 -13.83
N LYS A 163 -11.19 24.00 -12.79
CA LYS A 163 -9.79 23.57 -12.78
C LYS A 163 -9.67 22.04 -12.72
N VAL A 164 -10.53 21.39 -11.96
CA VAL A 164 -10.62 19.91 -11.95
C VAL A 164 -10.98 19.39 -13.34
N ALA A 165 -11.98 20.00 -13.99
CA ALA A 165 -12.36 19.61 -15.35
C ALA A 165 -11.21 19.79 -16.35
N GLU A 166 -10.49 20.90 -16.29
CA GLU A 166 -9.32 21.19 -17.12
C GLU A 166 -8.21 20.13 -16.97
N ILE A 167 -7.93 19.66 -15.74
CA ILE A 167 -6.87 18.71 -15.44
C ILE A 167 -7.31 17.27 -15.70
N CYS A 168 -8.49 16.90 -15.22
CA CYS A 168 -8.99 15.53 -15.24
C CYS A 168 -9.60 15.13 -16.59
N GLY A 169 -10.13 16.10 -17.35
CA GLY A 169 -10.79 15.86 -18.62
C GLY A 169 -12.25 15.39 -18.52
N CYS A 170 -12.82 15.31 -17.32
CA CYS A 170 -14.26 15.23 -17.11
C CYS A 170 -14.89 16.63 -17.28
N THR A 171 -16.21 16.74 -17.34
CA THR A 171 -16.85 18.03 -17.29
C THR A 171 -16.99 18.54 -15.85
N ALA A 172 -17.14 19.86 -15.67
CA ALA A 172 -17.37 20.44 -14.34
C ALA A 172 -18.68 19.92 -13.72
N GLU A 173 -19.72 19.68 -14.54
CA GLU A 173 -20.98 19.11 -14.10
C GLU A 173 -20.85 17.65 -13.65
N GLU A 174 -20.08 16.82 -14.38
CA GLU A 174 -19.75 15.44 -13.98
C GLU A 174 -19.03 15.44 -12.63
N PHE A 175 -18.07 16.33 -12.44
CA PHE A 175 -17.35 16.48 -11.17
C PHE A 175 -18.28 16.93 -10.04
N VAL A 176 -19.05 18.01 -10.23
CA VAL A 176 -19.96 18.55 -9.20
C VAL A 176 -20.98 17.49 -8.78
N LYS A 177 -21.57 16.77 -9.73
CA LYS A 177 -22.49 15.66 -9.43
C LYS A 177 -21.85 14.59 -8.52
N ALA A 178 -20.60 14.22 -8.79
CA ALA A 178 -19.90 13.26 -7.94
C ALA A 178 -19.58 13.86 -6.56
N ALA A 179 -19.10 15.10 -6.51
CA ALA A 179 -18.76 15.80 -5.27
C ALA A 179 -20.01 15.99 -4.38
N ASP A 180 -21.15 16.34 -4.95
CA ASP A 180 -22.42 16.43 -4.22
C ASP A 180 -22.77 15.11 -3.54
N ILE A 181 -22.68 13.99 -4.26
CA ILE A 181 -22.96 12.66 -3.70
C ILE A 181 -21.95 12.33 -2.58
N ILE A 182 -20.65 12.51 -2.82
CA ILE A 182 -19.60 12.20 -1.85
C ILE A 182 -19.78 13.03 -0.57
N CYS A 183 -20.02 14.32 -0.71
CA CYS A 183 -20.15 15.23 0.42
C CYS A 183 -21.41 15.00 1.27
N THR A 184 -22.43 14.26 0.79
CA THR A 184 -23.58 13.91 1.65
C THR A 184 -23.17 13.11 2.88
N ALA A 185 -22.01 12.47 2.85
CA ALA A 185 -21.48 11.66 3.96
C ALA A 185 -21.00 12.50 5.17
N HIS A 186 -21.00 13.85 5.09
CA HIS A 186 -20.64 14.72 6.22
C HIS A 186 -21.72 14.77 7.32
N ALA A 187 -22.96 14.39 7.02
CA ALA A 187 -24.03 14.36 8.02
C ALA A 187 -23.74 13.27 9.08
N LYS A 188 -24.00 13.59 10.36
CA LYS A 188 -23.65 12.72 11.50
C LYS A 188 -24.24 11.30 11.40
N GLU A 189 -25.44 11.17 10.82
CA GLU A 189 -26.14 9.90 10.67
C GLU A 189 -25.76 9.15 9.37
N LYS A 190 -24.83 9.70 8.59
CA LYS A 190 -24.34 9.09 7.35
C LYS A 190 -22.87 8.72 7.45
N SER A 191 -22.48 7.78 6.63
CA SER A 191 -21.08 7.43 6.47
C SER A 191 -20.77 7.13 5.02
N GLY A 192 -19.55 7.47 4.61
CA GLY A 192 -19.03 7.16 3.29
C GLY A 192 -17.75 6.35 3.37
N THR A 193 -17.58 5.40 2.46
CA THR A 193 -16.37 4.60 2.34
C THR A 193 -15.66 4.84 1.01
N VAL A 194 -14.34 4.77 1.04
CA VAL A 194 -13.49 4.75 -0.16
C VAL A 194 -12.95 3.35 -0.37
N LEU A 195 -13.19 2.79 -1.56
CA LEU A 195 -12.65 1.51 -2.01
C LEU A 195 -11.64 1.78 -3.14
N TYR A 196 -10.37 1.39 -2.95
CA TYR A 196 -9.32 1.59 -3.94
C TYR A 196 -8.41 0.36 -4.06
N ALA A 197 -7.63 0.31 -5.13
CA ALA A 197 -6.67 -0.75 -5.36
C ALA A 197 -5.41 -0.22 -6.10
N LEU A 198 -4.83 -1.04 -6.97
CA LEU A 198 -3.58 -0.75 -7.67
C LEU A 198 -3.67 0.44 -8.67
N GLY A 199 -4.87 0.86 -9.05
CA GLY A 199 -5.06 2.09 -9.84
C GLY A 199 -4.53 3.33 -9.13
N TRP A 200 -4.51 3.32 -7.79
CA TRP A 200 -3.91 4.38 -6.98
C TRP A 200 -2.47 4.07 -6.57
N THR A 201 -2.22 2.85 -6.11
CA THR A 201 -0.90 2.52 -5.54
C THR A 201 0.20 2.41 -6.58
N GLN A 202 -0.11 2.34 -7.86
CA GLN A 202 0.86 2.22 -8.94
C GLN A 202 1.07 3.53 -9.70
N HIS A 203 1.15 4.64 -8.95
CA HIS A 203 1.57 5.96 -9.40
C HIS A 203 2.79 6.45 -8.65
N SER A 204 3.57 7.33 -9.27
CA SER A 204 4.71 8.01 -8.63
C SER A 204 4.29 9.06 -7.57
N THR A 205 2.99 9.25 -7.37
CA THR A 205 2.36 10.11 -6.34
C THR A 205 1.43 9.33 -5.42
N SER A 206 1.60 8.00 -5.35
CA SER A 206 0.64 7.07 -4.73
C SER A 206 0.33 7.36 -3.27
N VAL A 207 1.34 7.70 -2.47
CA VAL A 207 1.17 7.97 -1.03
C VAL A 207 0.36 9.23 -0.82
N GLN A 208 0.66 10.30 -1.55
CA GLN A 208 -0.09 11.56 -1.48
C GLN A 208 -1.53 11.39 -1.99
N LEU A 209 -1.75 10.58 -3.01
CA LEU A 209 -3.08 10.30 -3.53
C LEU A 209 -3.94 9.60 -2.47
N ILE A 210 -3.41 8.58 -1.79
CA ILE A 210 -4.13 7.89 -0.71
C ILE A 210 -4.34 8.82 0.49
N HIS A 211 -3.37 9.70 0.79
CA HIS A 211 -3.52 10.73 1.82
C HIS A 211 -4.65 11.71 1.48
N THR A 212 -4.77 12.14 0.21
CA THR A 212 -5.90 13.01 -0.23
C THR A 212 -7.25 12.34 0.04
N ALA A 213 -7.37 11.04 -0.25
CA ALA A 213 -8.59 10.28 0.04
C ALA A 213 -8.86 10.19 1.55
N ALA A 214 -7.81 10.01 2.36
CA ALA A 214 -7.94 10.03 3.81
C ALA A 214 -8.40 11.40 4.33
N MET A 215 -7.88 12.49 3.78
CA MET A 215 -8.32 13.86 4.10
C MET A 215 -9.81 14.06 3.78
N VAL A 216 -10.30 13.59 2.62
CA VAL A 216 -11.74 13.61 2.29
C VAL A 216 -12.53 12.88 3.37
N GLN A 217 -12.12 11.67 3.75
CA GLN A 217 -12.82 10.87 4.76
C GLN A 217 -12.78 11.51 6.16
N LEU A 218 -11.69 12.18 6.52
CA LEU A 218 -11.55 12.92 7.77
C LEU A 218 -12.46 14.16 7.80
N LEU A 219 -12.57 14.89 6.69
CA LEU A 219 -13.50 16.02 6.57
C LEU A 219 -14.95 15.57 6.68
N MET A 220 -15.28 14.41 6.11
CA MET A 220 -16.62 13.83 6.23
C MET A 220 -16.90 13.21 7.61
N GLY A 221 -15.91 13.07 8.51
CA GLY A 221 -16.06 12.42 9.80
C GLY A 221 -16.23 10.90 9.73
N ASN A 222 -15.70 10.24 8.69
CA ASN A 222 -15.99 8.84 8.37
C ASN A 222 -14.93 7.84 8.87
N ILE A 223 -13.77 8.28 9.37
CA ILE A 223 -12.79 7.36 9.97
C ILE A 223 -13.24 6.97 11.36
N GLY A 224 -13.22 5.68 11.67
CA GLY A 224 -13.73 5.11 12.92
C GLY A 224 -15.23 4.79 12.91
N MET A 225 -15.95 5.19 11.86
CA MET A 225 -17.40 4.97 11.72
C MET A 225 -17.71 3.65 11.01
N PRO A 226 -18.79 2.96 11.38
CA PRO A 226 -19.33 1.86 10.58
C PRO A 226 -19.73 2.34 9.18
N GLY A 227 -19.31 1.58 8.16
CA GLY A 227 -19.52 1.93 6.77
C GLY A 227 -18.64 3.08 6.26
N GLY A 228 -17.65 3.49 7.08
CA GLY A 228 -16.69 4.54 6.73
C GLY A 228 -15.35 4.01 6.24
N GLY A 229 -14.36 4.88 6.34
CA GLY A 229 -12.95 4.53 6.19
C GLY A 229 -12.35 4.57 4.80
N VAL A 230 -11.05 4.29 4.76
CA VAL A 230 -10.23 4.16 3.56
C VAL A 230 -9.82 2.71 3.40
N ASN A 231 -10.29 2.06 2.35
CA ASN A 231 -10.30 0.61 2.25
C ASN A 231 -9.56 0.10 1.02
N ALA A 232 -8.27 -0.22 1.20
CA ALA A 232 -7.43 -0.82 0.18
C ALA A 232 -7.90 -2.24 -0.15
N GLN A 233 -8.27 -2.48 -1.40
CA GLN A 233 -8.67 -3.78 -1.91
C GLN A 233 -7.46 -4.49 -2.52
N ARG A 234 -6.81 -5.34 -1.73
CA ARG A 234 -5.56 -5.97 -2.13
C ARG A 234 -5.80 -7.20 -2.97
N GLY A 235 -5.00 -7.38 -4.03
CA GLY A 235 -5.09 -8.54 -4.93
C GLY A 235 -4.51 -9.80 -4.28
N HIS A 236 -3.36 -9.71 -3.65
CA HIS A 236 -2.74 -10.84 -2.95
C HIS A 236 -3.45 -11.12 -1.63
N ALA A 237 -3.83 -12.38 -1.40
CA ALA A 237 -4.65 -12.77 -0.25
C ALA A 237 -3.99 -12.47 1.11
N ASN A 238 -2.66 -12.53 1.21
CA ASN A 238 -1.89 -12.31 2.44
C ASN A 238 -1.01 -11.06 2.40
N ILE A 239 -1.28 -10.07 1.54
CA ILE A 239 -0.40 -8.90 1.46
C ILE A 239 -0.36 -8.11 2.77
N GLN A 240 -1.45 -8.05 3.51
CA GLN A 240 -1.47 -7.43 4.83
C GLN A 240 -0.57 -8.20 5.80
N GLY A 241 -0.69 -9.52 5.86
CA GLY A 241 0.13 -10.36 6.72
C GLY A 241 1.62 -10.31 6.37
N ALA A 242 1.95 -10.35 5.09
CA ALA A 242 3.35 -10.24 4.65
C ALA A 242 3.98 -8.90 5.06
N THR A 243 3.27 -7.79 4.92
CA THR A 243 3.78 -6.47 5.33
C THR A 243 3.85 -6.30 6.84
N ASP A 244 2.93 -6.87 7.60
CA ASP A 244 2.93 -6.86 9.06
C ASP A 244 4.14 -7.62 9.65
N MET A 245 4.56 -8.71 8.99
CA MET A 245 5.72 -9.52 9.42
C MET A 245 7.08 -8.92 9.07
N GLY A 246 7.10 -7.84 8.36
CA GLY A 246 8.30 -7.12 7.95
C GLY A 246 8.55 -7.25 6.45
N SER A 247 8.76 -6.14 5.82
CA SER A 247 9.13 -6.03 4.42
C SER A 247 9.81 -4.70 4.17
N TRP A 248 10.65 -4.65 3.14
CA TRP A 248 11.36 -3.44 2.72
C TRP A 248 12.21 -2.82 3.85
N ASN A 249 11.75 -1.71 4.42
CA ASN A 249 12.49 -0.95 5.42
C ASN A 249 12.02 -1.19 6.87
N TYR A 250 11.34 -2.30 7.14
CA TYR A 250 10.76 -2.60 8.45
C TYR A 250 11.13 -3.99 8.95
N LEU A 251 11.37 -4.08 10.26
CA LEU A 251 11.34 -5.31 11.03
C LEU A 251 9.88 -5.71 11.33
N PRO A 252 9.63 -6.92 11.84
CA PRO A 252 8.27 -7.34 12.22
C PRO A 252 7.53 -6.30 13.04
N GLY A 253 6.27 -6.09 12.70
CA GLY A 253 5.42 -5.11 13.38
C GLY A 253 5.75 -3.65 13.06
N TYR A 254 6.30 -3.38 11.89
CA TYR A 254 6.67 -2.03 11.43
C TYR A 254 7.73 -1.31 12.26
N LEU A 255 8.51 -2.04 13.07
CA LEU A 255 9.69 -1.49 13.70
C LEU A 255 10.69 -1.07 12.62
N LYS A 256 11.33 0.07 12.78
CA LYS A 256 12.28 0.58 11.79
C LYS A 256 13.54 -0.30 11.76
N ILE A 257 14.13 -0.47 10.57
CA ILE A 257 15.44 -1.11 10.45
C ILE A 257 16.51 -0.24 11.12
N PRO A 258 17.36 -0.80 11.99
CA PRO A 258 18.50 -0.06 12.54
C PRO A 258 19.42 0.49 11.45
N ARG A 259 19.95 1.69 11.65
CA ARG A 259 20.92 2.31 10.74
C ARG A 259 22.32 2.21 11.29
N ALA A 260 23.32 2.39 10.42
CA ALA A 260 24.75 2.26 10.79
C ALA A 260 25.18 3.21 11.93
N ASN A 261 24.50 4.36 12.07
CA ASN A 261 24.73 5.30 13.18
C ASN A 261 24.00 4.96 14.49
N HIS A 262 23.12 3.94 14.50
CA HIS A 262 22.50 3.43 15.72
C HIS A 262 23.39 2.29 16.29
N LEU A 263 24.51 2.65 16.89
CA LEU A 263 25.50 1.69 17.37
C LEU A 263 24.98 0.90 18.58
N ALA A 264 24.33 1.57 19.52
CA ALA A 264 23.70 0.97 20.69
C ALA A 264 22.16 0.94 20.55
N MET A 265 21.50 0.09 21.30
CA MET A 265 20.03 0.05 21.38
C MET A 265 19.45 1.40 21.83
N ALA A 266 20.15 2.12 22.70
CA ALA A 266 19.74 3.45 23.15
C ALA A 266 19.65 4.47 22.01
N ASP A 267 20.55 4.41 21.01
CA ASP A 267 20.52 5.31 19.84
C ASP A 267 19.29 5.03 19.00
N TYR A 268 18.97 3.77 18.78
CA TYR A 268 17.77 3.34 18.07
C TYR A 268 16.50 3.81 18.79
N LEU A 269 16.42 3.57 20.08
CA LEU A 269 15.24 3.96 20.88
C LEU A 269 15.07 5.48 20.91
N LYS A 270 16.14 6.24 21.00
CA LYS A 270 16.10 7.70 20.90
C LYS A 270 15.55 8.18 19.56
N ALA A 271 15.91 7.49 18.46
CA ALA A 271 15.47 7.85 17.12
C ALA A 271 14.00 7.48 16.83
N TYR A 272 13.52 6.35 17.40
CA TYR A 272 12.27 5.73 16.97
C TYR A 272 11.22 5.56 18.08
N THR A 273 11.41 6.22 19.22
CA THR A 273 10.38 6.30 20.27
C THR A 273 9.88 7.76 20.36
N PRO A 274 8.82 8.11 19.61
CA PRO A 274 8.35 9.48 19.56
C PRO A 274 7.76 9.92 20.90
N LYS A 275 7.88 11.21 21.20
CA LYS A 275 7.22 11.83 22.34
C LYS A 275 5.81 12.27 21.97
N PRO A 276 4.84 12.24 22.91
CA PRO A 276 3.51 12.76 22.67
C PRO A 276 3.56 14.25 22.30
N LEU A 277 2.77 14.65 21.32
CA LEU A 277 2.57 16.06 20.91
C LEU A 277 1.32 16.68 21.51
N ARG A 278 0.57 15.92 22.31
CA ARG A 278 -0.58 16.38 23.11
C ARG A 278 -0.59 15.63 24.44
N PRO A 279 -1.10 16.24 25.52
CA PRO A 279 -1.18 15.60 26.84
C PRO A 279 -1.98 14.27 26.84
N ASN A 280 -3.02 14.20 25.99
CA ASN A 280 -3.89 13.05 25.87
C ASN A 280 -3.55 12.14 24.68
N SER A 281 -2.35 12.19 24.14
CA SER A 281 -1.91 11.23 23.12
C SER A 281 -1.51 9.89 23.75
N LEU A 282 -2.13 8.80 23.29
CA LEU A 282 -1.75 7.46 23.72
C LEU A 282 -0.39 7.04 23.14
N ASN A 283 -0.06 7.51 21.94
CA ASN A 283 1.25 7.34 21.30
C ASN A 283 1.80 5.90 21.43
N TYR A 284 1.14 4.91 20.81
CA TYR A 284 1.55 3.50 20.91
C TYR A 284 3.00 3.23 20.52
N TRP A 285 3.60 4.04 19.64
CA TRP A 285 5.03 3.96 19.33
C TRP A 285 5.93 4.32 20.51
N GLY A 286 5.40 4.92 21.58
CA GLY A 286 6.07 5.04 22.87
C GLY A 286 6.43 3.69 23.50
N ASN A 287 5.78 2.59 23.05
CA ASN A 287 6.11 1.21 23.44
C ASN A 287 7.20 0.54 22.60
N THR A 288 7.87 1.27 21.68
CA THR A 288 8.99 0.73 20.89
C THR A 288 10.02 -0.04 21.72
N PRO A 289 10.42 0.38 22.95
CA PRO A 289 11.31 -0.40 23.80
C PRO A 289 10.81 -1.83 24.07
N LYS A 290 9.53 -1.98 24.41
CA LYS A 290 8.89 -3.28 24.70
C LYS A 290 8.82 -4.17 23.45
N PHE A 291 8.48 -3.58 22.32
CA PHE A 291 8.36 -4.29 21.06
C PHE A 291 9.71 -4.78 20.56
N LEU A 292 10.74 -3.92 20.61
CA LEU A 292 12.09 -4.29 20.18
C LEU A 292 12.70 -5.34 21.12
N THR A 293 12.67 -5.14 22.45
CA THR A 293 13.23 -6.09 23.40
C THR A 293 12.62 -7.46 23.25
N SER A 294 11.27 -7.54 23.14
CA SER A 294 10.58 -8.82 22.97
C SER A 294 10.91 -9.50 21.64
N LEU A 295 11.11 -8.72 20.55
CA LEU A 295 11.57 -9.24 19.26
C LEU A 295 12.97 -9.81 19.34
N LEU A 296 13.90 -9.12 20.01
CA LEU A 296 15.27 -9.60 20.22
C LEU A 296 15.31 -10.88 21.06
N LYS A 297 14.42 -10.97 22.06
CA LYS A 297 14.24 -12.21 22.83
C LYS A 297 13.68 -13.35 21.98
N SER A 298 12.86 -13.09 20.98
CA SER A 298 12.42 -14.10 20.01
C SER A 298 13.58 -14.57 19.12
N TYR A 299 14.41 -13.64 18.65
CA TYR A 299 15.53 -13.98 17.76
C TYR A 299 16.65 -14.75 18.46
N TYR A 300 17.02 -14.36 19.68
CA TYR A 300 18.25 -14.82 20.33
C TYR A 300 18.03 -15.61 21.62
N GLY A 301 16.79 -15.78 22.06
CA GLY A 301 16.44 -16.59 23.22
C GLY A 301 17.19 -16.17 24.47
N ASP A 302 17.81 -17.15 25.17
CA ASP A 302 18.54 -16.91 26.42
C ASP A 302 19.85 -16.14 26.22
N LYS A 303 20.39 -16.10 25.01
CA LYS A 303 21.59 -15.30 24.67
C LYS A 303 21.31 -13.80 24.69
N ALA A 304 20.05 -13.38 24.46
CA ALA A 304 19.62 -12.00 24.58
C ALA A 304 19.44 -11.63 26.05
N THR A 305 20.37 -10.89 26.63
CA THR A 305 20.38 -10.47 28.02
C THR A 305 20.48 -8.96 28.15
N LYS A 306 20.11 -8.41 29.29
CA LYS A 306 20.24 -6.97 29.54
C LYS A 306 21.70 -6.50 29.44
N ALA A 307 22.67 -7.36 29.76
CA ALA A 307 24.09 -7.02 29.71
C ALA A 307 24.64 -6.80 28.30
N ASN A 308 23.98 -7.35 27.27
CA ASN A 308 24.36 -7.18 25.86
C ASN A 308 23.28 -6.49 25.04
N ASP A 309 22.49 -5.60 25.67
CA ASP A 309 21.36 -4.90 25.03
C ASP A 309 20.45 -5.87 24.28
N PHE A 310 20.18 -7.03 24.87
CA PHE A 310 19.38 -8.12 24.32
C PHE A 310 19.86 -8.64 22.94
N GLY A 311 21.15 -8.50 22.63
CA GLY A 311 21.73 -8.89 21.35
C GLY A 311 21.50 -7.88 20.25
N TYR A 312 21.20 -6.63 20.56
CA TYR A 312 20.96 -5.56 19.57
C TYR A 312 22.15 -5.38 18.59
N SER A 313 23.39 -5.58 19.04
CA SER A 313 24.58 -5.53 18.18
C SER A 313 24.56 -6.58 17.07
N TRP A 314 23.87 -7.68 17.25
CA TRP A 314 23.78 -8.80 16.31
C TRP A 314 22.80 -8.56 15.14
N ILE A 315 21.86 -7.60 15.26
CA ILE A 315 20.98 -7.26 14.13
C ILE A 315 21.80 -6.52 13.08
N PRO A 316 21.69 -6.91 11.78
CA PRO A 316 22.27 -6.14 10.68
C PRO A 316 21.78 -4.69 10.69
N LYS A 317 22.69 -3.77 10.43
CA LYS A 317 22.40 -2.34 10.35
C LYS A 317 22.56 -1.87 8.90
N ALA A 318 21.53 -1.24 8.39
CA ALA A 318 21.56 -0.65 7.05
C ALA A 318 22.36 0.65 7.04
N ASP A 319 23.02 0.97 5.93
CA ASP A 319 23.62 2.27 5.73
C ASP A 319 22.59 3.39 5.95
N GLU A 320 23.03 4.55 6.42
CA GLU A 320 22.14 5.67 6.76
C GLU A 320 21.21 6.07 5.62
N LYS A 321 21.70 6.00 4.39
CA LYS A 321 20.98 6.38 3.15
C LYS A 321 20.41 5.20 2.39
N ALA A 322 20.59 3.95 2.88
CA ALA A 322 20.09 2.77 2.19
C ALA A 322 18.56 2.79 2.09
N ASN A 323 18.07 2.43 0.93
CA ASN A 323 16.66 2.20 0.65
C ASN A 323 16.51 0.79 0.05
N HIS A 324 15.68 -0.03 0.67
CA HIS A 324 15.43 -1.41 0.28
C HIS A 324 14.13 -1.55 -0.55
N GLY A 325 13.65 -0.45 -1.13
CA GLY A 325 12.54 -0.47 -2.07
C GLY A 325 12.92 -1.16 -3.38
N TRP A 326 11.92 -1.68 -4.07
CA TRP A 326 12.04 -2.42 -5.32
C TRP A 326 12.98 -1.79 -6.36
N GLY A 327 12.74 -0.54 -6.71
CA GLY A 327 13.54 0.15 -7.73
C GLY A 327 15.02 0.30 -7.36
N TYR A 328 15.30 0.42 -6.07
CA TYR A 328 16.68 0.54 -5.57
C TYR A 328 17.43 -0.78 -5.72
N PHE A 329 16.82 -1.92 -5.41
CA PHE A 329 17.45 -3.23 -5.62
C PHE A 329 17.83 -3.45 -7.07
N PHE A 330 16.91 -3.20 -8.00
CA PHE A 330 17.19 -3.39 -9.41
C PHE A 330 18.18 -2.38 -9.97
N ASP A 331 18.25 -1.18 -9.40
CA ASP A 331 19.29 -0.22 -9.77
C ASP A 331 20.68 -0.66 -9.27
N GLU A 332 20.78 -1.15 -8.03
CA GLU A 332 22.02 -1.72 -7.48
C GLU A 332 22.48 -2.93 -8.27
N MET A 333 21.57 -3.85 -8.61
CA MET A 333 21.87 -5.00 -9.48
C MET A 333 22.36 -4.56 -10.86
N ALA A 334 21.68 -3.62 -11.51
CA ALA A 334 22.06 -3.11 -12.83
C ALA A 334 23.45 -2.47 -12.82
N ARG A 335 23.89 -1.91 -11.70
CA ARG A 335 25.24 -1.36 -11.49
C ARG A 335 26.28 -2.42 -11.05
N GLY A 336 25.87 -3.68 -10.92
CA GLY A 336 26.76 -4.77 -10.47
C GLY A 336 27.18 -4.68 -9.00
N GLN A 337 26.33 -4.05 -8.15
CA GLN A 337 26.59 -3.88 -6.71
C GLN A 337 25.98 -5.00 -5.85
N MET A 338 25.30 -5.96 -6.47
CA MET A 338 24.72 -7.12 -5.80
C MET A 338 25.23 -8.41 -6.45
N ASP A 339 25.61 -9.38 -5.61
CA ASP A 339 26.10 -10.67 -6.06
C ASP A 339 24.97 -11.67 -6.34
N GLY A 340 23.87 -11.59 -5.62
CA GLY A 340 22.79 -12.56 -5.75
C GLY A 340 21.43 -12.06 -5.32
N LEU A 341 20.41 -12.80 -5.72
CA LEU A 341 19.00 -12.56 -5.36
C LEU A 341 18.31 -13.88 -5.04
N ILE A 342 17.51 -13.87 -3.97
CA ILE A 342 16.54 -14.92 -3.69
C ILE A 342 15.13 -14.36 -3.95
N SER A 343 14.41 -14.94 -4.89
CA SER A 343 13.05 -14.55 -5.26
C SER A 343 12.05 -15.62 -4.83
N PHE A 344 11.19 -15.29 -3.87
CA PHE A 344 10.14 -16.17 -3.37
C PHE A 344 8.77 -15.73 -3.89
N GLY A 345 8.09 -16.60 -4.67
CA GLY A 345 6.72 -16.37 -5.13
C GLY A 345 6.54 -15.05 -5.89
N MET A 346 7.54 -14.61 -6.62
CA MET A 346 7.55 -13.33 -7.31
C MET A 346 8.22 -13.43 -8.69
N ASN A 347 7.67 -12.68 -9.65
CA ASN A 347 8.17 -12.65 -11.02
C ASN A 347 8.69 -11.24 -11.41
N PRO A 348 9.86 -10.82 -10.90
CA PRO A 348 10.45 -9.51 -11.16
C PRO A 348 10.49 -9.07 -12.61
N VAL A 349 10.86 -9.96 -13.54
CA VAL A 349 10.96 -9.65 -14.98
C VAL A 349 9.62 -9.20 -15.55
N ALA A 350 8.53 -9.85 -15.12
CA ALA A 350 7.20 -9.50 -15.61
C ALA A 350 6.57 -8.34 -14.82
N ASN A 351 6.83 -8.27 -13.51
CA ASN A 351 6.22 -7.27 -12.62
C ASN A 351 6.96 -5.93 -12.61
N GLY A 352 8.28 -5.92 -12.82
CA GLY A 352 9.11 -4.70 -12.74
C GLY A 352 8.88 -3.75 -13.91
N PRO A 353 8.99 -2.42 -13.70
CA PRO A 353 8.93 -1.46 -14.78
C PRO A 353 10.19 -1.53 -15.64
N ASN A 354 10.09 -1.19 -16.91
CA ASN A 354 11.21 -1.26 -17.84
C ASN A 354 11.85 -2.66 -17.88
N THR A 355 11.16 -3.62 -18.51
CA THR A 355 11.58 -5.03 -18.55
C THR A 355 13.02 -5.21 -19.00
N ALA A 356 13.52 -4.39 -19.95
CA ALA A 356 14.91 -4.45 -20.41
C ALA A 356 15.89 -4.18 -19.26
N LYS A 357 15.58 -3.23 -18.35
CA LYS A 357 16.38 -2.98 -17.15
C LYS A 357 16.34 -4.17 -16.18
N MET A 358 15.17 -4.80 -16.01
CA MET A 358 15.04 -5.97 -15.13
C MET A 358 15.91 -7.14 -15.64
N LEU A 359 15.85 -7.43 -16.94
CA LEU A 359 16.66 -8.48 -17.57
C LEU A 359 18.17 -8.18 -17.46
N ALA A 360 18.57 -6.94 -17.77
CA ALA A 360 19.97 -6.53 -17.68
C ALA A 360 20.50 -6.57 -16.24
N ALA A 361 19.66 -6.24 -15.25
CA ALA A 361 20.02 -6.30 -13.85
C ALA A 361 20.28 -7.73 -13.37
N LEU A 362 19.39 -8.67 -13.71
CA LEU A 362 19.55 -10.07 -13.36
C LEU A 362 20.80 -10.69 -14.00
N ALA A 363 21.15 -10.29 -15.21
CA ALA A 363 22.36 -10.76 -15.92
C ALA A 363 23.68 -10.25 -15.30
N LYS A 364 23.63 -9.37 -14.30
CA LYS A 364 24.81 -8.92 -13.53
C LYS A 364 25.02 -9.70 -12.23
N LEU A 365 24.08 -10.52 -11.83
CA LEU A 365 24.19 -11.35 -10.64
C LEU A 365 25.17 -12.51 -10.90
N LYS A 366 25.83 -12.98 -9.84
CA LYS A 366 26.55 -14.24 -9.85
C LYS A 366 25.61 -15.44 -9.73
N TRP A 367 24.56 -15.29 -8.91
CA TRP A 367 23.56 -16.33 -8.70
C TRP A 367 22.15 -15.75 -8.49
N LEU A 368 21.16 -16.54 -8.88
CA LEU A 368 19.73 -16.25 -8.70
C LEU A 368 19.03 -17.52 -8.20
N ILE A 369 18.43 -17.46 -7.03
CA ILE A 369 17.55 -18.51 -6.50
C ILE A 369 16.10 -18.08 -6.69
N VAL A 370 15.32 -18.88 -7.42
CA VAL A 370 13.89 -18.65 -7.63
C VAL A 370 13.13 -19.79 -6.94
N VAL A 371 12.30 -19.44 -5.97
CA VAL A 371 11.42 -20.36 -5.27
C VAL A 371 10.00 -20.11 -5.75
N GLU A 372 9.48 -21.01 -6.61
CA GLU A 372 8.23 -20.77 -7.33
C GLU A 372 7.51 -22.08 -7.70
N ASN A 373 6.20 -21.97 -7.96
CA ASN A 373 5.38 -23.10 -8.42
C ASN A 373 5.61 -23.45 -9.90
N PHE A 374 6.09 -22.50 -10.70
CA PHE A 374 6.31 -22.63 -12.14
C PHE A 374 7.63 -21.98 -12.56
N GLU A 375 8.18 -22.42 -13.70
CA GLU A 375 9.24 -21.65 -14.36
C GLU A 375 8.63 -20.33 -14.87
N THR A 376 8.97 -19.22 -14.19
CA THR A 376 8.51 -17.87 -14.56
C THR A 376 9.54 -17.17 -15.45
N GLU A 377 9.19 -15.99 -15.99
CA GLU A 377 10.13 -15.15 -16.74
C GLU A 377 11.39 -14.84 -15.93
N THR A 378 11.28 -14.76 -14.62
CA THR A 378 12.44 -14.53 -13.75
C THR A 378 13.36 -15.74 -13.70
N ALA A 379 12.82 -16.95 -13.59
CA ALA A 379 13.61 -18.17 -13.65
C ALA A 379 14.22 -18.42 -15.05
N ALA A 380 13.50 -18.02 -16.11
CA ALA A 380 13.88 -18.18 -17.50
C ALA A 380 14.49 -16.93 -18.14
N PHE A 381 14.91 -15.92 -17.35
CA PHE A 381 15.34 -14.61 -17.87
C PHE A 381 16.47 -14.72 -18.89
N TRP A 382 17.39 -15.66 -18.73
CA TRP A 382 18.51 -15.94 -19.60
C TRP A 382 18.09 -16.49 -20.98
N LYS A 383 16.85 -16.98 -21.11
CA LYS A 383 16.23 -17.41 -22.38
C LYS A 383 15.38 -16.28 -23.00
N ALA A 384 15.33 -15.08 -22.43
CA ALA A 384 14.38 -14.03 -22.82
C ALA A 384 14.48 -13.68 -24.30
N LYS A 385 15.69 -13.58 -24.88
CA LYS A 385 15.89 -13.25 -26.30
C LYS A 385 15.29 -14.31 -27.22
N SER A 386 15.52 -15.57 -26.93
CA SER A 386 15.04 -16.68 -27.77
C SER A 386 13.54 -16.92 -27.63
N LEU A 387 12.99 -16.80 -26.42
CA LEU A 387 11.57 -17.04 -26.12
C LEU A 387 10.69 -15.80 -26.39
N GLY A 388 11.20 -14.61 -26.13
CA GLY A 388 10.46 -13.35 -26.27
C GLY A 388 10.50 -12.76 -27.70
N GLY A 389 11.36 -13.28 -28.57
CA GLY A 389 11.47 -12.84 -29.96
C GLY A 389 11.70 -11.34 -30.11
N LYS A 390 10.99 -10.73 -31.05
CA LYS A 390 11.08 -9.27 -31.32
C LYS A 390 10.78 -8.35 -30.16
N PHE A 391 10.09 -8.82 -29.11
CA PHE A 391 9.79 -8.00 -27.94
C PHE A 391 10.91 -8.00 -26.89
N GLN A 392 11.91 -8.87 -27.07
CA GLN A 392 13.06 -9.01 -26.17
C GLN A 392 14.40 -9.01 -26.94
N GLU A 393 14.48 -8.36 -28.08
CA GLU A 393 15.68 -8.27 -28.92
C GLU A 393 16.90 -7.69 -28.21
N THR A 394 16.66 -6.78 -27.22
CA THR A 394 17.74 -6.15 -26.45
C THR A 394 18.21 -7.01 -25.27
N ALA A 395 17.57 -8.15 -24.99
CA ALA A 395 18.04 -9.08 -23.97
C ALA A 395 19.36 -9.72 -24.39
N ALA A 396 20.18 -10.10 -23.40
CA ALA A 396 21.45 -10.80 -23.65
C ALA A 396 21.20 -12.17 -24.31
N GLU A 397 22.17 -12.62 -25.11
CA GLU A 397 22.19 -14.01 -25.60
C GLU A 397 22.42 -14.95 -24.39
N ALA A 398 21.80 -16.12 -24.42
CA ALA A 398 21.92 -17.07 -23.28
C ALA A 398 23.38 -17.44 -22.97
N LYS A 399 24.23 -17.52 -24.01
CA LYS A 399 25.67 -17.82 -23.87
C LYS A 399 26.48 -16.70 -23.20
N ASP A 400 25.92 -15.48 -23.14
CA ASP A 400 26.58 -14.29 -22.60
C ASP A 400 26.06 -13.95 -21.18
N VAL A 401 25.27 -14.85 -20.57
CA VAL A 401 24.74 -14.72 -19.20
C VAL A 401 25.46 -15.68 -18.29
N ASP A 402 26.25 -15.13 -17.35
CA ASP A 402 27.04 -15.92 -16.41
C ASP A 402 26.31 -16.21 -15.09
N THR A 403 25.11 -15.67 -14.91
CA THR A 403 24.30 -15.86 -13.69
C THR A 403 23.90 -17.32 -13.53
N GLU A 404 24.30 -17.97 -12.44
CA GLU A 404 23.85 -19.32 -12.09
C GLU A 404 22.43 -19.27 -11.51
N VAL A 405 21.49 -20.02 -12.13
CA VAL A 405 20.06 -19.99 -11.74
C VAL A 405 19.65 -21.28 -11.08
N PHE A 406 19.14 -21.17 -9.86
CA PHE A 406 18.53 -22.27 -9.10
C PHE A 406 17.01 -22.10 -9.05
N LEU A 407 16.27 -23.01 -9.65
CA LEU A 407 14.81 -23.07 -9.53
C LEU A 407 14.43 -24.12 -8.51
N LEU A 408 13.92 -23.68 -7.35
CA LEU A 408 13.47 -24.54 -6.27
C LEU A 408 11.94 -24.67 -6.30
N PRO A 409 11.39 -25.89 -6.45
CA PRO A 409 9.95 -26.08 -6.52
C PRO A 409 9.30 -25.84 -5.17
N ALA A 410 8.37 -24.89 -5.14
CA ALA A 410 7.59 -24.54 -3.96
C ALA A 410 6.20 -25.16 -3.97
N SER A 411 5.64 -25.39 -2.79
CA SER A 411 4.26 -25.81 -2.62
C SER A 411 3.28 -24.65 -2.86
N CYS A 412 2.11 -24.94 -3.40
CA CYS A 412 1.03 -23.98 -3.49
C CYS A 412 0.31 -23.79 -2.13
N PHE A 413 -0.61 -22.81 -2.05
CA PHE A 413 -1.32 -22.52 -0.81
C PHE A 413 -2.17 -23.68 -0.28
N ALA A 414 -2.65 -24.58 -1.14
CA ALA A 414 -3.45 -25.75 -0.73
C ALA A 414 -2.62 -26.87 -0.11
N GLU A 415 -1.30 -26.85 -0.28
CA GLU A 415 -0.34 -27.87 0.11
C GLU A 415 0.42 -27.52 1.40
N LYS A 416 0.05 -26.44 2.07
CA LYS A 416 0.70 -25.99 3.31
C LYS A 416 -0.30 -25.40 4.30
N ASP A 417 -0.02 -25.65 5.59
CA ASP A 417 -0.69 -24.98 6.70
C ASP A 417 -0.32 -23.51 6.77
N GLY A 418 -0.96 -22.78 7.64
CA GLY A 418 -0.56 -21.44 8.01
C GLY A 418 -1.71 -20.45 8.12
N SER A 419 -1.32 -19.21 8.32
CA SER A 419 -2.26 -18.09 8.42
C SER A 419 -2.11 -17.13 7.26
N PHE A 420 -3.16 -16.38 7.01
CA PHE A 420 -3.12 -15.22 6.14
C PHE A 420 -4.00 -14.10 6.69
N VAL A 421 -3.62 -12.87 6.39
CA VAL A 421 -4.37 -11.68 6.76
C VAL A 421 -4.81 -11.00 5.47
N ASN A 422 -6.12 -11.02 5.22
CA ASN A 422 -6.71 -10.45 4.01
C ASN A 422 -6.86 -8.91 4.10
N SER A 423 -7.41 -8.31 3.05
CA SER A 423 -7.64 -6.86 2.98
C SER A 423 -8.44 -6.32 4.18
N SER A 424 -9.40 -7.08 4.69
CA SER A 424 -10.20 -6.73 5.87
C SER A 424 -9.46 -6.81 7.20
N ARG A 425 -8.20 -7.23 7.19
CA ARG A 425 -7.42 -7.54 8.39
C ARG A 425 -7.92 -8.76 9.17
N TRP A 426 -8.75 -9.60 8.57
CA TRP A 426 -9.11 -10.89 9.15
C TRP A 426 -7.90 -11.81 9.13
N LEU A 427 -7.52 -12.25 10.31
CA LEU A 427 -6.44 -13.19 10.55
C LEU A 427 -7.05 -14.59 10.55
N GLN A 428 -6.70 -15.40 9.55
CA GLN A 428 -7.33 -16.67 9.26
C GLN A 428 -6.30 -17.80 9.24
N TRP A 429 -6.63 -18.91 9.88
CA TRP A 429 -5.84 -20.14 9.82
C TRP A 429 -6.41 -21.11 8.78
N LYS A 430 -5.53 -21.78 8.08
CA LYS A 430 -5.87 -22.88 7.18
C LYS A 430 -4.96 -24.08 7.40
N GLU A 431 -5.50 -25.27 7.20
CA GLU A 431 -4.78 -26.52 7.14
C GLU A 431 -4.40 -26.84 5.68
N ALA A 432 -3.34 -27.63 5.48
CA ALA A 432 -3.03 -28.21 4.18
C ALA A 432 -4.16 -29.19 3.76
N ALA A 433 -4.63 -29.06 2.53
CA ALA A 433 -5.61 -29.97 1.96
C ALA A 433 -4.95 -31.12 1.17
N LEU A 434 -3.71 -30.91 0.72
CA LEU A 434 -2.93 -31.83 -0.11
C LEU A 434 -1.47 -31.82 0.34
N ASP A 435 -0.76 -32.86 0.00
CA ASP A 435 0.71 -32.88 0.10
C ASP A 435 1.34 -32.23 -1.13
N PRO A 436 2.53 -31.58 -0.97
CA PRO A 436 3.27 -31.04 -2.11
C PRO A 436 3.61 -32.13 -3.14
N PRO A 437 3.47 -31.88 -4.44
CA PRO A 437 3.76 -32.86 -5.49
C PRO A 437 5.27 -32.99 -5.73
N GLY A 438 5.74 -34.20 -6.02
CA GLY A 438 7.12 -34.48 -6.42
C GLY A 438 8.16 -33.98 -5.42
N GLU A 439 9.07 -33.13 -5.88
CA GLU A 439 10.12 -32.55 -5.05
C GLU A 439 9.76 -31.18 -4.47
N ALA A 440 8.51 -30.69 -4.68
CA ALA A 440 8.08 -29.42 -4.12
C ALA A 440 8.13 -29.46 -2.59
N ARG A 441 8.55 -28.33 -1.99
CA ARG A 441 8.69 -28.16 -0.54
C ARG A 441 7.83 -27.00 -0.07
N ARG A 442 7.42 -27.06 1.19
CA ARG A 442 6.77 -25.94 1.89
C ARG A 442 7.78 -24.82 2.14
N ASP A 443 7.35 -23.58 2.07
CA ASP A 443 8.23 -22.41 2.17
C ASP A 443 9.08 -22.42 3.45
N GLN A 444 8.47 -22.78 4.61
CA GLN A 444 9.20 -22.87 5.88
C GLN A 444 10.28 -23.96 5.86
N GLU A 445 10.06 -25.06 5.15
CA GLU A 445 11.06 -26.11 4.99
C GLU A 445 12.22 -25.63 4.11
N ILE A 446 11.93 -24.94 3.00
CA ILE A 446 12.97 -24.36 2.12
C ILE A 446 13.84 -23.38 2.92
N MET A 447 13.18 -22.47 3.65
CA MET A 447 13.88 -21.47 4.48
C MET A 447 14.70 -22.11 5.59
N ALA A 448 14.17 -23.10 6.29
CA ALA A 448 14.88 -23.81 7.36
C ALA A 448 16.12 -24.52 6.83
N ARG A 449 16.00 -25.24 5.70
CA ARG A 449 17.12 -25.96 5.08
C ARG A 449 18.21 -25.00 4.60
N LEU A 450 17.85 -23.89 3.97
CA LEU A 450 18.79 -22.84 3.57
C LEU A 450 19.51 -22.23 4.79
N PHE A 451 18.76 -21.88 5.83
CA PHE A 451 19.31 -21.33 7.06
C PHE A 451 20.32 -22.28 7.71
N HIS A 452 19.96 -23.56 7.89
CA HIS A 452 20.86 -24.53 8.51
C HIS A 452 22.07 -24.86 7.65
N ALA A 453 21.95 -24.90 6.33
CA ALA A 453 23.08 -25.08 5.43
C ALA A 453 24.07 -23.91 5.52
N VAL A 454 23.58 -22.67 5.49
CA VAL A 454 24.41 -21.48 5.68
C VAL A 454 25.06 -21.47 7.07
N ARG A 455 24.29 -21.78 8.13
CA ARG A 455 24.79 -21.83 9.50
C ARG A 455 25.91 -22.82 9.65
N ALA A 456 25.78 -24.04 9.08
CA ALA A 456 26.82 -25.09 9.13
C ALA A 456 28.10 -24.66 8.38
N LEU A 457 27.98 -23.95 7.27
CA LEU A 457 29.13 -23.38 6.55
C LEU A 457 29.85 -22.33 7.39
N TYR A 458 29.14 -21.41 8.02
CA TYR A 458 29.74 -20.41 8.92
C TYR A 458 30.37 -21.02 10.15
N GLU A 459 29.76 -22.06 10.73
CA GLU A 459 30.32 -22.78 11.85
C GLU A 459 31.66 -23.43 11.49
N LYS A 460 31.77 -24.00 10.27
CA LYS A 460 32.97 -24.66 9.77
C LYS A 460 34.07 -23.69 9.33
N GLU A 461 33.71 -22.64 8.59
CA GLU A 461 34.64 -21.79 7.84
C GLU A 461 34.93 -20.46 8.55
N GLY A 462 34.07 -20.05 9.48
CA GLY A 462 34.16 -18.76 10.17
C GLY A 462 33.71 -17.61 9.24
N GLY A 463 34.14 -16.38 9.56
CA GLY A 463 33.91 -15.20 8.78
C GLY A 463 33.11 -14.13 9.54
N LYS A 464 32.85 -13.02 8.85
CA LYS A 464 32.04 -11.92 9.41
C LYS A 464 30.60 -12.41 9.60
N GLY A 465 30.00 -12.12 10.76
CA GLY A 465 28.62 -12.51 11.06
C GLY A 465 28.45 -13.91 11.65
N VAL A 466 29.54 -14.63 11.96
CA VAL A 466 29.46 -15.93 12.68
C VAL A 466 28.75 -15.78 14.00
N GLU A 467 29.15 -14.81 14.83
CA GLU A 467 28.56 -14.60 16.16
C GLU A 467 27.05 -14.33 16.10
N PRO A 468 26.54 -13.35 15.32
CA PRO A 468 25.10 -13.14 15.18
C PRO A 468 24.36 -14.39 14.69
N LEU A 469 24.88 -15.09 13.70
CA LEU A 469 24.24 -16.25 13.11
C LEU A 469 24.18 -17.41 14.08
N MET A 470 25.27 -17.66 14.85
CA MET A 470 25.30 -18.68 15.90
C MET A 470 24.47 -18.27 17.13
N ALA A 471 24.26 -16.98 17.35
CA ALA A 471 23.40 -16.48 18.42
C ALA A 471 21.90 -16.71 18.14
N MET A 472 21.47 -16.78 16.90
CA MET A 472 20.07 -16.99 16.55
C MET A 472 19.50 -18.26 17.16
N GLY A 473 18.34 -18.13 17.83
CA GLY A 473 17.58 -19.26 18.34
C GLY A 473 16.84 -20.00 17.21
N TRP A 474 16.64 -21.30 17.39
CA TRP A 474 15.84 -22.13 16.48
C TRP A 474 15.11 -23.21 17.30
N PRO A 475 14.13 -22.82 18.14
CA PRO A 475 13.54 -23.68 19.16
C PRO A 475 12.38 -24.55 18.64
N TYR A 476 12.53 -25.11 17.44
CA TYR A 476 11.51 -25.95 16.82
C TYR A 476 11.85 -27.42 16.95
N ALA A 477 10.84 -28.25 17.23
CA ALA A 477 10.99 -29.69 17.40
C ALA A 477 11.58 -30.36 16.15
N ASN A 478 11.13 -29.97 14.97
CA ASN A 478 11.76 -30.34 13.70
C ASN A 478 12.52 -29.14 13.13
N ALA A 479 13.84 -29.14 13.28
CA ALA A 479 14.69 -28.02 12.85
C ALA A 479 14.62 -27.77 11.33
N MET A 480 14.46 -28.80 10.49
CA MET A 480 14.45 -28.69 9.03
C MET A 480 13.06 -28.43 8.43
N SER A 481 12.00 -28.64 9.20
CA SER A 481 10.62 -28.40 8.80
C SER A 481 9.81 -27.98 10.03
N PRO A 482 9.97 -26.71 10.50
CA PRO A 482 9.25 -26.20 11.66
C PRO A 482 7.73 -26.32 11.49
N SER A 483 7.04 -26.74 12.54
CA SER A 483 5.59 -26.70 12.59
C SER A 483 5.11 -25.27 12.58
N LEU A 484 4.14 -24.94 11.70
CA LEU A 484 3.61 -23.57 11.64
C LEU A 484 2.81 -23.19 12.90
N SER A 485 2.34 -24.16 13.68
CA SER A 485 1.77 -23.90 15.00
C SER A 485 2.84 -23.47 16.02
N GLU A 486 4.06 -24.01 15.94
CA GLU A 486 5.19 -23.54 16.77
C GLU A 486 5.61 -22.13 16.36
N VAL A 487 5.72 -21.87 15.05
CA VAL A 487 6.01 -20.53 14.52
C VAL A 487 4.94 -19.51 14.93
N ALA A 488 3.66 -19.89 14.87
CA ALA A 488 2.56 -19.01 15.26
C ALA A 488 2.60 -18.67 16.77
N ARG A 489 3.01 -19.60 17.63
CA ARG A 489 3.20 -19.33 19.07
C ARG A 489 4.38 -18.40 19.33
N GLU A 490 5.47 -18.56 18.59
CA GLU A 490 6.61 -17.63 18.66
C GLU A 490 6.20 -16.22 18.21
N VAL A 491 5.49 -16.13 17.10
CA VAL A 491 4.97 -14.87 16.59
C VAL A 491 4.03 -14.20 17.60
N ASN A 492 3.12 -14.95 18.23
CA ASN A 492 2.24 -14.48 19.29
C ASN A 492 3.00 -13.93 20.49
N GLY A 493 4.01 -14.66 20.89
CA GLY A 493 4.82 -14.35 22.05
C GLY A 493 4.34 -14.97 23.36
N ARG A 494 5.29 -15.04 24.31
CA ARG A 494 5.09 -15.67 25.61
C ARG A 494 5.78 -14.89 26.74
N ASP A 495 5.27 -15.03 27.94
CA ASP A 495 5.94 -14.64 29.16
C ASP A 495 6.99 -15.73 29.50
N LEU A 496 8.25 -15.34 29.56
CA LEU A 496 9.37 -16.28 29.74
C LEU A 496 9.50 -16.79 31.18
N THR A 497 8.89 -16.11 32.13
CA THR A 497 8.87 -16.51 33.54
C THR A 497 7.87 -17.64 33.79
N THR A 498 6.69 -17.53 33.18
CA THR A 498 5.60 -18.50 33.36
C THR A 498 5.50 -19.52 32.22
N GLY A 499 6.14 -19.26 31.08
CA GLY A 499 6.02 -20.05 29.86
C GLY A 499 4.70 -19.86 29.10
N LYS A 500 3.76 -19.09 29.63
CA LYS A 500 2.41 -18.91 29.05
C LYS A 500 2.42 -18.00 27.82
N GLN A 501 1.54 -18.32 26.88
CA GLN A 501 1.28 -17.48 25.71
C GLN A 501 0.64 -16.15 26.12
N LEU A 502 1.04 -15.07 25.47
CA LEU A 502 0.47 -13.74 25.73
C LEU A 502 -0.97 -13.62 25.17
N ASN A 503 -1.82 -12.89 25.86
CA ASN A 503 -3.18 -12.61 25.41
C ASN A 503 -3.25 -11.35 24.53
N GLY A 504 -2.18 -10.56 24.50
CA GLY A 504 -2.09 -9.35 23.69
C GLY A 504 -0.82 -8.56 23.93
N PHE A 505 -0.53 -7.64 23.04
CA PHE A 505 0.70 -6.83 23.06
C PHE A 505 0.84 -5.92 24.30
N GLY A 506 -0.25 -5.66 25.02
CA GLY A 506 -0.21 -4.91 26.29
C GLY A 506 0.57 -5.59 27.39
N GLU A 507 0.78 -6.91 27.27
CA GLU A 507 1.57 -7.72 28.23
C GLU A 507 3.07 -7.71 27.96
N LEU A 508 3.52 -7.15 26.81
CA LEU A 508 4.93 -7.04 26.45
C LEU A 508 5.71 -6.13 27.39
N LYS A 509 6.96 -6.50 27.69
CA LYS A 509 7.85 -5.78 28.60
C LYS A 509 9.20 -5.50 27.95
N ASP A 510 9.91 -4.51 28.46
CA ASP A 510 11.25 -4.10 28.01
C ASP A 510 12.38 -4.60 28.92
N ASP A 511 12.04 -5.42 29.92
CA ASP A 511 12.99 -6.00 30.88
C ASP A 511 13.57 -7.36 30.42
N GLY A 512 13.12 -7.89 29.27
CA GLY A 512 13.52 -9.19 28.73
C GLY A 512 12.74 -10.38 29.26
N SER A 513 11.69 -10.16 30.06
CA SER A 513 10.83 -11.25 30.57
C SER A 513 9.75 -11.71 29.59
N THR A 514 9.62 -11.06 28.43
CA THR A 514 8.72 -11.47 27.36
C THR A 514 9.46 -11.66 26.03
N SER A 515 8.96 -12.59 25.20
CA SER A 515 9.42 -12.85 23.83
C SER A 515 8.24 -12.76 22.89
N CYS A 516 8.42 -12.14 21.72
CA CYS A 516 7.34 -11.99 20.73
C CYS A 516 7.93 -11.73 19.34
N GLY A 517 7.65 -12.61 18.37
CA GLY A 517 8.14 -12.46 17.00
C GLY A 517 7.48 -11.31 16.23
N CYS A 518 6.23 -10.94 16.59
CA CYS A 518 5.57 -9.78 15.99
C CYS A 518 4.45 -9.25 16.90
N TRP A 519 4.65 -8.11 17.55
CA TRP A 519 3.74 -7.53 18.53
C TRP A 519 2.30 -7.33 18.03
N ILE A 520 2.10 -7.09 16.73
CA ILE A 520 0.78 -6.92 16.10
C ILE A 520 -0.07 -8.19 16.24
N TYR A 521 0.56 -9.36 16.24
CA TYR A 521 -0.10 -10.66 16.29
C TYR A 521 -0.17 -11.25 17.69
N SER A 522 0.31 -10.54 18.69
CA SER A 522 0.13 -10.96 20.09
C SER A 522 -1.36 -11.04 20.42
N GLY A 523 -1.81 -12.17 20.94
CA GLY A 523 -3.21 -12.55 21.14
C GLY A 523 -3.80 -13.42 20.02
N SER A 524 -3.03 -13.75 18.98
CA SER A 524 -3.48 -14.63 17.88
C SER A 524 -3.43 -16.12 18.24
N TRP A 525 -2.57 -16.48 19.19
CA TRP A 525 -2.46 -17.83 19.76
C TRP A 525 -2.29 -17.73 21.27
N THR A 526 -3.32 -18.02 22.03
CA THR A 526 -3.31 -17.91 23.49
C THR A 526 -3.37 -19.28 24.17
N GLU A 527 -3.43 -19.32 25.51
CA GLU A 527 -3.68 -20.56 26.24
C GLU A 527 -5.03 -21.21 25.87
N ASN A 528 -5.98 -20.44 25.30
CA ASN A 528 -7.23 -20.95 24.77
C ASN A 528 -7.10 -21.54 23.34
N GLY A 529 -5.86 -21.68 22.83
CA GLY A 529 -5.56 -22.26 21.52
C GLY A 529 -5.41 -21.24 20.39
N ASN A 530 -5.61 -21.72 19.15
CA ASN A 530 -5.47 -20.94 17.93
C ASN A 530 -6.68 -20.02 17.71
N MET A 531 -6.54 -18.74 18.04
CA MET A 531 -7.61 -17.76 17.87
C MET A 531 -7.92 -17.50 16.38
N MET A 532 -6.96 -17.73 15.48
CA MET A 532 -7.13 -17.55 14.03
C MET A 532 -8.05 -18.61 13.39
N ALA A 533 -8.25 -19.75 14.05
CA ALA A 533 -9.12 -20.82 13.56
C ALA A 533 -10.62 -20.58 13.87
N ARG A 534 -10.95 -19.53 14.63
CA ARG A 534 -12.34 -19.23 15.01
C ARG A 534 -13.18 -18.83 13.80
N ARG A 535 -14.41 -19.32 13.76
CA ARG A 535 -15.37 -19.13 12.65
C ARG A 535 -16.79 -18.82 13.14
N GLY A 536 -16.92 -18.24 14.34
CA GLY A 536 -18.22 -17.88 14.90
C GLY A 536 -19.03 -17.01 13.94
N GLN A 537 -20.33 -17.30 13.81
CA GLN A 537 -21.24 -16.55 12.93
C GLN A 537 -22.03 -15.48 13.69
N ASP A 538 -21.96 -15.48 15.02
CA ASP A 538 -22.71 -14.54 15.84
C ASP A 538 -22.14 -13.13 15.72
N ASP A 539 -23.01 -12.19 15.44
CA ASP A 539 -22.71 -10.77 15.40
C ASP A 539 -23.79 -9.98 16.18
N PRO A 540 -23.65 -9.88 17.51
CA PRO A 540 -24.63 -9.15 18.35
C PRO A 540 -24.66 -7.66 18.05
N THR A 541 -23.68 -7.11 17.35
CA THR A 541 -23.66 -5.69 16.94
C THR A 541 -24.64 -5.40 15.81
N GLY A 542 -25.00 -6.40 15.00
CA GLY A 542 -25.77 -6.23 13.77
C GLY A 542 -25.04 -5.46 12.66
N LEU A 543 -23.75 -5.10 12.89
CA LEU A 543 -22.95 -4.28 11.98
C LEU A 543 -22.01 -5.11 11.09
N GLY A 544 -21.98 -6.42 11.24
CA GLY A 544 -21.03 -7.29 10.51
C GLY A 544 -19.64 -7.30 11.11
N LEU A 545 -19.50 -7.06 12.42
CA LEU A 545 -18.20 -6.96 13.08
C LEU A 545 -17.63 -8.31 13.52
N PHE A 546 -18.45 -9.34 13.67
CA PHE A 546 -18.05 -10.70 14.07
C PHE A 546 -17.04 -10.74 15.22
N PRO A 547 -17.44 -10.43 16.46
CA PRO A 547 -16.54 -10.21 17.58
C PRO A 547 -15.70 -11.43 17.97
N THR A 548 -16.12 -12.64 17.59
CA THR A 548 -15.38 -13.88 17.86
C THR A 548 -14.24 -14.13 16.89
N TRP A 549 -14.20 -13.45 15.73
CA TRP A 549 -13.12 -13.63 14.76
C TRP A 549 -11.83 -12.94 15.21
N SER A 550 -10.71 -13.43 14.70
CA SER A 550 -9.42 -12.81 14.92
C SER A 550 -9.15 -11.73 13.86
N TRP A 551 -8.71 -10.58 14.33
CA TRP A 551 -8.41 -9.42 13.50
C TRP A 551 -6.98 -8.96 13.79
N SER A 552 -6.22 -8.61 12.77
CA SER A 552 -4.93 -7.99 12.98
C SER A 552 -5.06 -6.49 13.24
N TRP A 553 -4.05 -5.92 13.87
CA TRP A 553 -3.70 -4.51 13.95
C TRP A 553 -4.81 -3.51 14.35
N PRO A 554 -4.54 -2.74 15.39
CA PRO A 554 -3.87 -3.22 16.57
C PRO A 554 -4.88 -3.94 17.47
N ALA A 555 -4.41 -4.96 18.18
CA ALA A 555 -5.18 -5.66 19.21
C ALA A 555 -6.60 -6.07 18.83
N ASN A 556 -6.77 -6.69 17.67
CA ASN A 556 -8.02 -7.34 17.25
C ASN A 556 -9.22 -6.40 17.04
N ARG A 557 -9.01 -5.15 16.67
CA ARG A 557 -10.08 -4.18 16.38
C ARG A 557 -10.68 -4.39 15.00
N ARG A 558 -12.01 -4.34 14.91
CA ARG A 558 -12.76 -4.52 13.66
C ARG A 558 -12.76 -3.25 12.82
N ILE A 559 -12.98 -2.12 13.49
CA ILE A 559 -12.89 -0.77 12.91
C ILE A 559 -11.73 -0.07 13.59
N LEU A 560 -10.74 0.37 12.81
CA LEU A 560 -9.63 1.13 13.34
C LEU A 560 -10.10 2.52 13.77
N TYR A 561 -9.54 2.98 14.89
CA TYR A 561 -9.86 4.30 15.47
C TYR A 561 -11.33 4.46 15.84
N ASN A 562 -11.94 3.36 16.29
CA ASN A 562 -13.38 3.31 16.56
C ASN A 562 -13.85 4.28 17.65
N ARG A 563 -12.96 4.80 18.50
CA ARG A 563 -13.28 5.89 19.45
C ARG A 563 -13.54 7.23 18.76
N ALA A 564 -13.17 7.39 17.47
CA ALA A 564 -13.56 8.55 16.69
C ALA A 564 -15.04 8.52 16.26
N SER A 565 -15.76 7.41 16.52
CA SER A 565 -17.20 7.32 16.29
C SER A 565 -18.07 8.06 17.34
N VAL A 566 -17.43 8.66 18.33
CA VAL A 566 -18.11 9.38 19.43
C VAL A 566 -17.51 10.78 19.60
N ASP A 567 -18.28 11.67 20.24
CA ASP A 567 -17.82 12.98 20.66
C ASP A 567 -16.91 12.90 21.90
N GLU A 568 -16.43 14.03 22.39
CA GLU A 568 -15.56 14.14 23.56
C GLU A 568 -16.19 13.63 24.87
N HIS A 569 -17.52 13.49 24.93
CA HIS A 569 -18.26 12.96 26.05
C HIS A 569 -18.64 11.48 25.88
N GLY A 570 -18.23 10.85 24.78
CA GLY A 570 -18.53 9.45 24.47
C GLY A 570 -19.92 9.22 23.86
N LYS A 571 -20.59 10.28 23.42
CA LYS A 571 -21.87 10.17 22.73
C LYS A 571 -21.62 9.83 21.25
N PRO A 572 -22.20 8.75 20.72
CA PRO A 572 -22.06 8.38 19.31
C PRO A 572 -22.58 9.46 18.35
N TRP A 573 -21.85 9.70 17.26
CA TRP A 573 -22.32 10.54 16.15
C TRP A 573 -23.60 9.97 15.53
N ASP A 574 -23.68 8.66 15.37
CA ASP A 574 -24.87 7.92 14.96
C ASP A 574 -25.23 6.89 16.03
N ALA A 575 -26.28 7.19 16.80
CA ALA A 575 -26.75 6.30 17.86
C ALA A 575 -27.30 4.96 17.33
N THR A 576 -27.68 4.88 16.05
CA THR A 576 -28.24 3.65 15.44
C THR A 576 -27.16 2.67 14.98
N ARG A 577 -25.93 3.14 14.75
CA ARG A 577 -24.77 2.38 14.27
C ARG A 577 -23.53 2.58 15.11
N ALA A 578 -23.68 2.74 16.41
CA ALA A 578 -22.54 2.98 17.29
C ALA A 578 -21.70 1.70 17.47
N PRO A 579 -20.44 1.66 17.06
CA PRO A 579 -19.56 0.54 17.33
C PRO A 579 -19.15 0.49 18.80
N LEU A 580 -19.09 1.66 19.46
CA LEU A 580 -18.81 1.85 20.87
C LEU A 580 -19.84 2.75 21.52
N ARG A 581 -20.08 2.52 22.83
CA ARG A 581 -20.92 3.36 23.69
C ARG A 581 -20.25 3.52 25.05
N TRP A 582 -20.22 4.74 25.55
CA TRP A 582 -19.81 5.04 26.91
C TRP A 582 -21.03 5.10 27.80
N ASP A 583 -21.04 4.38 28.93
CA ASP A 583 -22.17 4.36 29.87
C ASP A 583 -21.99 5.29 31.11
N GLY A 584 -20.91 6.07 31.13
CA GLY A 584 -20.48 6.90 32.25
C GLY A 584 -19.35 6.26 33.07
N SER A 585 -19.06 4.97 32.86
CA SER A 585 -18.04 4.24 33.61
C SER A 585 -17.22 3.29 32.72
N ARG A 586 -17.80 2.77 31.65
CA ARG A 586 -17.17 1.78 30.77
C ARG A 586 -17.63 1.90 29.32
N TRP A 587 -16.72 1.50 28.42
CA TRP A 587 -17.02 1.28 27.01
C TRP A 587 -17.64 -0.09 26.80
N SER A 588 -18.71 -0.14 26.03
CA SER A 588 -19.36 -1.36 25.54
C SER A 588 -19.39 -1.36 24.00
N GLY A 589 -19.54 -2.54 23.40
CA GLY A 589 -19.57 -2.72 21.95
C GLY A 589 -18.30 -3.39 21.40
N ASP A 590 -17.69 -2.84 20.32
CA ASP A 590 -16.45 -3.34 19.74
C ASP A 590 -15.27 -3.11 20.72
N VAL A 591 -14.11 -3.71 20.41
CA VAL A 591 -12.90 -3.56 21.24
C VAL A 591 -12.46 -2.10 21.24
N PRO A 592 -12.49 -1.40 22.38
CA PRO A 592 -12.03 -0.01 22.47
C PRO A 592 -10.52 0.08 22.26
N ASP A 593 -10.05 1.21 21.73
CA ASP A 593 -8.64 1.43 21.44
C ASP A 593 -7.72 1.50 22.67
N TYR A 594 -8.28 1.49 23.85
CA TYR A 594 -7.58 1.47 25.12
C TYR A 594 -8.40 0.71 26.17
N LYS A 595 -8.12 0.90 27.45
CA LYS A 595 -8.85 0.28 28.55
C LYS A 595 -10.36 0.58 28.49
N SER A 596 -11.16 -0.40 28.77
CA SER A 596 -12.62 -0.28 28.73
C SER A 596 -13.20 0.67 29.77
N ASP A 597 -12.44 1.03 30.81
CA ASP A 597 -12.81 1.96 31.90
C ASP A 597 -12.17 3.36 31.72
N ALA A 598 -11.44 3.61 30.65
CA ALA A 598 -10.87 4.93 30.38
C ALA A 598 -11.94 5.88 29.84
N ALA A 599 -12.15 7.00 30.52
CA ALA A 599 -13.10 8.03 30.09
C ALA A 599 -12.78 8.57 28.69
N PRO A 600 -13.78 9.04 27.92
CA PRO A 600 -13.61 9.48 26.54
C PRO A 600 -12.51 10.51 26.31
N GLU A 601 -12.38 11.47 27.22
CA GLU A 601 -11.40 12.56 27.16
C GLU A 601 -9.98 12.13 27.51
N THR A 602 -9.78 10.93 28.07
CA THR A 602 -8.47 10.48 28.56
C THR A 602 -7.44 10.38 27.46
N TYR A 603 -7.82 9.86 26.30
CA TYR A 603 -6.92 9.68 25.15
C TYR A 603 -7.61 10.00 23.83
N GLY A 604 -6.87 10.61 22.91
CA GLY A 604 -7.27 10.81 21.52
C GLY A 604 -7.50 9.48 20.79
N ALA A 605 -8.41 9.49 19.83
CA ALA A 605 -8.82 8.27 19.11
C ALA A 605 -7.73 7.68 18.20
N PHE A 606 -6.78 8.49 17.73
CA PHE A 606 -5.71 8.06 16.82
C PHE A 606 -4.48 7.61 17.60
N ILE A 607 -4.62 6.48 18.23
CA ILE A 607 -3.74 5.91 19.25
C ILE A 607 -2.30 5.66 18.82
N MET A 608 -2.01 5.52 17.51
CA MET A 608 -0.66 5.24 17.02
C MET A 608 0.20 6.49 16.92
N LEU A 609 -0.41 7.64 16.70
CA LEU A 609 0.29 8.88 16.37
C LEU A 609 0.66 9.67 17.62
N PRO A 610 1.82 10.34 17.64
CA PRO A 610 2.21 11.23 18.74
C PRO A 610 1.27 12.42 18.90
N GLU A 611 0.58 12.84 17.84
CA GLU A 611 -0.46 13.85 17.86
C GLU A 611 -1.74 13.38 18.61
N GLY A 612 -2.00 12.08 18.67
CA GLY A 612 -3.25 11.52 19.20
C GLY A 612 -4.49 11.82 18.36
N VAL A 613 -4.32 12.46 17.20
CA VAL A 613 -5.34 12.82 16.21
C VAL A 613 -4.86 12.46 14.81
N ALA A 614 -5.77 12.40 13.85
CA ALA A 614 -5.44 12.16 12.45
C ALA A 614 -4.77 13.38 11.80
N LYS A 615 -3.98 13.11 10.76
CA LYS A 615 -3.23 14.14 10.04
C LYS A 615 -3.97 14.58 8.78
N LEU A 616 -4.40 15.82 8.72
CA LEU A 616 -4.69 16.56 7.50
C LEU A 616 -3.40 17.13 6.90
N PHE A 617 -2.46 17.49 7.77
CA PHE A 617 -1.13 17.99 7.45
C PHE A 617 -0.09 16.97 7.95
N ALA A 618 0.70 16.40 7.04
CA ALA A 618 1.64 15.31 7.33
C ALA A 618 3.08 15.72 7.01
N ALA A 619 3.75 16.40 7.94
CA ALA A 619 5.11 16.93 7.79
C ALA A 619 6.19 15.85 7.58
N ASP A 620 5.90 14.60 7.87
CA ASP A 620 6.80 13.45 7.71
C ASP A 620 6.91 12.95 6.26
N LEU A 621 5.95 13.29 5.37
CA LEU A 621 6.01 12.91 3.96
C LEU A 621 7.14 13.61 3.19
N VAL A 622 7.62 12.97 2.12
CA VAL A 622 8.85 13.41 1.44
C VAL A 622 8.60 14.62 0.54
N GLU A 623 7.49 14.60 -0.21
CA GLU A 623 7.20 15.61 -1.25
C GLU A 623 6.36 16.79 -0.77
N GLY A 624 5.88 16.78 0.47
CA GLY A 624 5.11 17.88 1.03
C GLY A 624 4.09 17.44 2.06
N PRO A 625 3.68 18.33 2.97
CA PRO A 625 2.76 18.01 4.06
C PRO A 625 1.28 17.99 3.63
N PHE A 626 0.94 18.64 2.52
CA PHE A 626 -0.33 18.50 1.82
C PHE A 626 -0.13 17.82 0.47
N PRO A 627 -1.03 16.93 0.05
CA PRO A 627 -1.07 16.43 -1.31
C PRO A 627 -1.19 17.54 -2.35
N GLU A 628 -0.32 17.51 -3.35
CA GLU A 628 -0.33 18.40 -4.49
C GLU A 628 -0.45 17.60 -5.79
N HIS A 629 -1.23 18.13 -6.74
CA HIS A 629 -1.29 17.54 -8.06
C HIS A 629 -0.03 17.85 -8.85
N TYR A 630 0.72 16.83 -9.17
CA TYR A 630 1.78 16.85 -10.18
C TYR A 630 1.40 15.92 -11.32
N GLU A 631 1.81 16.29 -12.54
CA GLU A 631 1.70 15.39 -13.68
C GLU A 631 2.60 14.16 -13.50
N PRO A 632 2.23 12.99 -14.07
CA PRO A 632 3.18 11.89 -14.22
C PRO A 632 4.46 12.35 -14.91
N ALA A 633 5.58 11.66 -14.67
CA ALA A 633 6.87 12.00 -15.29
C ALA A 633 6.81 12.03 -16.84
N GLU A 634 5.89 11.26 -17.41
CA GLU A 634 5.49 11.33 -18.82
C GLU A 634 4.04 11.78 -18.89
N SER A 635 3.79 13.00 -19.33
CA SER A 635 2.44 13.56 -19.46
C SER A 635 2.21 14.14 -20.84
N PRO A 636 0.99 14.02 -21.40
CA PRO A 636 0.62 14.65 -22.66
C PRO A 636 0.41 16.17 -22.56
N VAL A 637 0.38 16.72 -21.35
CA VAL A 637 0.12 18.12 -21.04
C VAL A 637 1.07 18.63 -19.96
N GLU A 638 1.21 19.93 -19.87
CA GLU A 638 1.85 20.61 -18.74
C GLU A 638 0.88 20.75 -17.57
N ASN A 639 1.41 20.89 -16.36
CA ASN A 639 0.59 21.06 -15.15
C ASN A 639 -0.13 22.42 -15.18
N ALA A 640 -1.46 22.38 -15.12
CA ALA A 640 -2.28 23.59 -15.19
C ALA A 640 -2.27 24.44 -13.91
N LEU A 641 -1.78 23.92 -12.79
CA LEU A 641 -1.66 24.62 -11.50
C LEU A 641 -0.32 25.32 -11.33
N HIS A 642 0.76 24.71 -11.85
CA HIS A 642 2.14 25.22 -11.75
C HIS A 642 3.00 24.72 -12.91
N PRO A 643 2.93 25.37 -14.09
CA PRO A 643 3.61 24.89 -15.30
C PRO A 643 5.13 24.77 -15.18
N LYS A 644 5.77 25.58 -14.32
CA LYS A 644 7.22 25.53 -14.09
C LYS A 644 7.69 24.23 -13.41
N VAL A 645 6.81 23.56 -12.66
CA VAL A 645 7.08 22.31 -11.95
C VAL A 645 6.00 21.30 -12.31
N SER A 646 6.04 20.84 -13.55
CA SER A 646 4.96 19.99 -14.08
C SER A 646 4.89 18.64 -13.38
N ALA A 647 6.02 17.92 -13.27
CA ALA A 647 6.08 16.60 -12.63
C ALA A 647 6.54 16.72 -11.16
N ASN A 648 6.20 15.70 -10.35
CA ASN A 648 6.62 15.61 -8.95
C ASN A 648 8.15 15.74 -8.82
N PRO A 649 8.66 16.83 -8.19
CA PRO A 649 10.10 17.07 -8.09
C PRO A 649 10.84 16.03 -7.25
N MET A 650 10.11 15.34 -6.37
CA MET A 650 10.64 14.30 -5.47
C MET A 650 10.52 12.89 -6.04
N ALA A 651 9.80 12.67 -7.15
CA ALA A 651 9.69 11.36 -7.78
C ALA A 651 11.08 10.78 -8.08
N LYS A 652 11.31 9.54 -7.66
CA LYS A 652 12.62 8.91 -7.82
C LYS A 652 12.79 8.41 -9.26
N VAL A 653 13.77 8.94 -9.95
CA VAL A 653 14.24 8.50 -11.27
C VAL A 653 15.75 8.27 -11.18
N PHE A 654 16.20 7.04 -11.46
CA PHE A 654 17.62 6.68 -11.40
C PHE A 654 18.42 7.27 -12.57
N ALA A 655 19.73 7.34 -12.43
CA ALA A 655 20.62 7.82 -13.48
C ALA A 655 20.45 7.05 -14.78
N GLY A 656 20.44 7.74 -15.92
CA GLY A 656 20.24 7.15 -17.25
C GLY A 656 18.79 6.80 -17.62
N GLU A 657 17.84 6.90 -16.67
CA GLU A 657 16.43 6.66 -16.97
C GLU A 657 15.69 7.92 -17.47
N ARG A 658 16.18 9.13 -17.14
CA ARG A 658 15.58 10.38 -17.62
C ARG A 658 15.68 10.54 -19.14
N ASP A 659 16.76 10.10 -19.74
CA ASP A 659 16.99 10.18 -21.18
C ASP A 659 16.11 9.20 -21.97
N LYS A 660 15.42 8.30 -21.26
CA LYS A 660 14.47 7.34 -21.82
C LYS A 660 13.02 7.75 -21.64
N MET A 661 12.75 8.96 -21.19
CA MET A 661 11.38 9.46 -21.06
C MET A 661 10.84 9.91 -22.41
N GLY A 662 9.60 9.51 -22.71
CA GLY A 662 8.89 9.92 -23.91
C GLY A 662 8.37 11.34 -23.84
N THR A 663 8.30 12.02 -24.97
CA THR A 663 7.68 13.33 -25.10
C THR A 663 6.27 13.22 -25.69
N ALA A 664 5.39 14.16 -25.38
CA ALA A 664 4.04 14.20 -25.94
C ALA A 664 4.00 14.37 -27.47
N ALA A 665 5.07 14.92 -28.07
CA ALA A 665 5.20 15.08 -29.52
C ALA A 665 5.41 13.72 -30.22
N GLU A 666 6.21 12.83 -29.63
CA GLU A 666 6.52 11.51 -30.17
C GLU A 666 5.48 10.47 -29.75
N PHE A 667 4.97 10.57 -28.51
CA PHE A 667 4.07 9.61 -27.90
C PHE A 667 2.82 10.33 -27.36
N PRO A 668 1.83 10.65 -28.22
CA PRO A 668 0.75 11.57 -27.90
C PRO A 668 -0.37 10.96 -27.03
N HIS A 669 -0.33 9.68 -26.71
CA HIS A 669 -1.38 8.99 -25.98
C HIS A 669 -0.89 8.51 -24.63
N VAL A 670 -1.80 8.34 -23.66
CA VAL A 670 -1.48 7.77 -22.35
C VAL A 670 -1.71 6.26 -22.36
N GLY A 671 -0.69 5.49 -22.06
CA GLY A 671 -0.82 4.05 -21.79
C GLY A 671 -1.35 3.81 -20.38
N ILE A 672 -2.39 2.99 -20.25
CA ILE A 672 -2.93 2.56 -18.97
C ILE A 672 -2.92 1.04 -18.85
N THR A 673 -2.49 0.50 -17.74
CA THR A 673 -2.49 -0.95 -17.51
C THR A 673 -3.64 -1.37 -16.61
N TYR A 674 -4.22 -2.55 -16.90
CA TYR A 674 -5.29 -3.11 -16.09
C TYR A 674 -5.26 -4.65 -16.10
N ARG A 675 -6.14 -5.28 -15.28
CA ARG A 675 -6.27 -6.74 -15.11
C ARG A 675 -7.60 -7.20 -15.67
N LEU A 676 -7.57 -8.41 -16.24
CA LEU A 676 -8.77 -9.13 -16.68
C LEU A 676 -9.28 -10.04 -15.57
N THR A 677 -10.55 -10.39 -15.63
CA THR A 677 -11.19 -11.29 -14.68
C THR A 677 -10.64 -12.72 -14.78
N GLU A 678 -10.26 -13.13 -15.98
CA GLU A 678 -9.85 -14.50 -16.34
C GLU A 678 -8.43 -14.82 -15.87
N HIS A 679 -7.63 -13.78 -15.56
CA HIS A 679 -6.24 -13.94 -15.16
C HIS A 679 -5.91 -13.25 -13.84
N PHE A 680 -5.01 -13.88 -13.07
CA PHE A 680 -4.35 -13.28 -11.92
C PHE A 680 -2.89 -12.99 -12.25
N HIS A 681 -2.57 -11.70 -12.48
CA HIS A 681 -1.24 -11.21 -12.83
C HIS A 681 -0.56 -12.06 -13.90
N TYR A 682 0.69 -12.52 -13.65
CA TYR A 682 1.50 -13.30 -14.60
C TYR A 682 1.58 -14.79 -14.23
N TRP A 683 0.75 -15.29 -13.30
CA TRP A 683 0.77 -16.69 -12.86
C TRP A 683 -0.24 -17.57 -13.54
N THR A 684 -1.46 -17.14 -13.70
CA THR A 684 -2.55 -17.99 -14.20
C THR A 684 -2.45 -18.33 -15.67
N LYS A 685 -1.56 -17.69 -16.43
CA LYS A 685 -1.17 -18.12 -17.78
C LYS A 685 -0.51 -19.50 -17.81
N HIS A 686 -0.05 -20.01 -16.67
CA HIS A 686 0.48 -21.36 -16.49
C HIS A 686 -0.61 -22.40 -16.23
N THR A 687 -1.84 -21.99 -15.90
CA THR A 687 -2.97 -22.88 -15.64
C THR A 687 -3.82 -23.08 -16.90
N ALA A 688 -4.29 -24.32 -17.16
CA ALA A 688 -5.04 -24.64 -18.37
C ALA A 688 -6.34 -23.83 -18.47
N ALA A 689 -7.12 -23.75 -17.39
CA ALA A 689 -8.42 -23.09 -17.39
C ALA A 689 -8.32 -21.59 -17.74
N SER A 690 -7.40 -20.85 -17.11
CA SER A 690 -7.24 -19.41 -17.40
C SER A 690 -6.66 -19.17 -18.81
N ALA A 691 -5.74 -20.06 -19.26
CA ALA A 691 -5.15 -19.99 -20.59
C ALA A 691 -6.21 -20.24 -21.68
N GLU A 692 -7.18 -21.13 -21.44
CA GLU A 692 -8.30 -21.39 -22.34
C GLU A 692 -9.30 -20.24 -22.37
N LEU A 693 -9.66 -19.69 -21.19
CA LEU A 693 -10.63 -18.60 -21.06
C LEU A 693 -10.13 -17.30 -21.72
N GLN A 694 -8.86 -16.98 -21.59
CA GLN A 694 -8.25 -15.79 -22.19
C GLN A 694 -6.83 -16.09 -22.67
N SER A 695 -6.72 -16.59 -23.88
CA SER A 695 -5.43 -17.02 -24.46
C SER A 695 -4.58 -15.86 -24.99
N ASN A 696 -5.20 -14.84 -25.57
CA ASN A 696 -4.54 -13.83 -26.35
C ASN A 696 -4.53 -12.45 -25.71
N PHE A 697 -3.41 -11.77 -25.80
CA PHE A 697 -3.26 -10.34 -25.55
C PHE A 697 -4.06 -9.52 -26.57
N PHE A 698 -4.53 -8.35 -26.19
CA PHE A 698 -5.16 -7.36 -27.07
C PHE A 698 -4.89 -5.92 -26.57
N VAL A 699 -5.14 -4.96 -27.46
CA VAL A 699 -4.99 -3.52 -27.19
C VAL A 699 -6.38 -2.86 -27.25
N GLU A 700 -6.86 -2.28 -26.13
CA GLU A 700 -8.10 -1.48 -26.16
C GLU A 700 -7.82 -0.11 -26.75
N VAL A 701 -8.57 0.23 -27.79
CA VAL A 701 -8.45 1.50 -28.54
C VAL A 701 -9.80 2.24 -28.49
N PRO A 702 -9.81 3.52 -28.04
CA PRO A 702 -11.02 4.35 -28.14
C PRO A 702 -11.61 4.38 -29.55
N ASP A 703 -12.92 4.29 -29.69
CA ASP A 703 -13.57 4.19 -30.99
C ASP A 703 -13.36 5.44 -31.88
N ASP A 704 -13.35 6.62 -31.30
CA ASP A 704 -13.05 7.87 -32.00
C ASP A 704 -11.59 7.95 -32.48
N LEU A 705 -10.62 7.51 -31.69
CA LEU A 705 -9.22 7.39 -32.11
C LEU A 705 -9.05 6.32 -33.20
N ALA A 706 -9.71 5.17 -33.03
CA ALA A 706 -9.68 4.07 -34.01
C ALA A 706 -10.21 4.53 -35.37
N GLN A 707 -11.30 5.31 -35.39
CA GLN A 707 -11.85 5.90 -36.59
C GLN A 707 -10.83 6.84 -37.27
N GLN A 708 -10.21 7.76 -36.51
CA GLN A 708 -9.20 8.70 -37.04
C GLN A 708 -8.00 7.97 -37.67
N LYS A 709 -7.57 6.84 -37.08
CA LYS A 709 -6.44 6.06 -37.55
C LYS A 709 -6.81 4.94 -38.54
N GLY A 710 -8.09 4.77 -38.85
CA GLY A 710 -8.60 3.70 -39.71
C GLY A 710 -8.32 2.30 -39.13
N ILE A 711 -8.36 2.16 -37.80
CA ILE A 711 -8.18 0.89 -37.08
C ILE A 711 -9.55 0.26 -36.85
N ARG A 712 -9.65 -1.06 -37.03
CA ARG A 712 -10.83 -1.87 -36.73
C ARG A 712 -10.47 -2.99 -35.78
N SER A 713 -11.44 -3.46 -34.98
CA SER A 713 -11.25 -4.63 -34.10
C SER A 713 -10.69 -5.81 -34.88
N GLY A 714 -9.74 -6.50 -34.29
CA GLY A 714 -9.01 -7.61 -34.87
C GLY A 714 -7.78 -7.23 -35.72
N MET A 715 -7.63 -5.95 -36.15
CA MET A 715 -6.41 -5.51 -36.82
C MET A 715 -5.23 -5.55 -35.88
N LEU A 716 -4.08 -5.99 -36.37
CA LEU A 716 -2.84 -5.92 -35.63
C LEU A 716 -2.40 -4.46 -35.50
N VAL A 717 -2.13 -4.05 -34.28
CA VAL A 717 -1.63 -2.72 -33.93
C VAL A 717 -0.35 -2.82 -33.11
N ARG A 718 0.51 -1.82 -33.28
CA ARG A 718 1.73 -1.64 -32.49
C ARG A 718 1.56 -0.45 -31.55
N VAL A 719 1.85 -0.69 -30.29
CA VAL A 719 1.96 0.36 -29.25
C VAL A 719 3.43 0.52 -28.91
N ARG A 720 3.94 1.75 -28.99
CA ARG A 720 5.35 2.07 -28.74
C ARG A 720 5.46 3.11 -27.62
N SER A 721 6.48 3.00 -26.80
CA SER A 721 6.97 4.04 -25.90
C SER A 721 8.44 4.33 -26.22
N ALA A 722 9.05 5.25 -25.50
CA ALA A 722 10.49 5.52 -25.64
C ALA A 722 11.38 4.32 -25.27
N ARG A 723 10.84 3.27 -24.66
CA ARG A 723 11.59 2.12 -24.13
C ARG A 723 11.42 0.85 -24.97
N GLY A 724 10.33 0.73 -25.70
CA GLY A 724 10.06 -0.47 -26.47
C GLY A 724 8.69 -0.47 -27.12
N SER A 725 8.29 -1.64 -27.61
CA SER A 725 7.01 -1.82 -28.27
C SER A 725 6.33 -3.13 -27.89
N VAL A 726 5.01 -3.16 -28.06
CA VAL A 726 4.20 -4.38 -28.01
C VAL A 726 3.24 -4.40 -29.19
N GLU A 727 2.84 -5.58 -29.62
CA GLU A 727 1.88 -5.75 -30.69
C GLU A 727 0.77 -6.70 -30.28
N GLY A 728 -0.43 -6.44 -30.76
CA GLY A 728 -1.59 -7.28 -30.54
C GLY A 728 -2.80 -6.84 -31.35
N PRO A 729 -3.85 -7.65 -31.42
CA PRO A 729 -5.09 -7.26 -32.08
C PRO A 729 -5.75 -6.11 -31.34
N ALA A 730 -6.26 -5.14 -32.08
CA ALA A 730 -7.03 -4.04 -31.52
C ALA A 730 -8.42 -4.52 -31.07
N LEU A 731 -8.84 -4.07 -29.89
CA LEU A 731 -10.21 -4.11 -29.42
C LEU A 731 -10.74 -2.67 -29.44
N VAL A 732 -11.47 -2.29 -30.48
CA VAL A 732 -12.09 -0.96 -30.56
C VAL A 732 -13.26 -0.90 -29.60
N THR A 733 -13.29 0.14 -28.73
CA THR A 733 -14.24 0.16 -27.60
C THR A 733 -14.66 1.57 -27.22
N LYS A 734 -15.88 1.69 -26.70
CA LYS A 734 -16.40 2.91 -26.04
C LYS A 734 -16.11 2.98 -24.55
N ARG A 735 -15.41 1.99 -23.99
CA ARG A 735 -15.01 2.01 -22.57
C ARG A 735 -13.98 3.07 -22.24
N LEU A 736 -13.22 3.49 -23.24
CA LEU A 736 -12.29 4.61 -23.20
C LEU A 736 -12.80 5.69 -24.15
N ARG A 737 -12.66 6.94 -23.79
CA ARG A 737 -13.05 8.07 -24.64
C ARG A 737 -11.95 9.12 -24.71
N GLY A 738 -11.94 9.96 -25.72
CA GLY A 738 -11.11 11.16 -25.76
C GLY A 738 -11.52 12.14 -24.68
N LEU A 739 -10.56 12.59 -23.87
CA LEU A 739 -10.77 13.55 -22.79
C LEU A 739 -10.26 14.93 -23.17
N LYS A 740 -10.96 15.98 -22.78
CA LYS A 740 -10.53 17.36 -22.99
C LYS A 740 -9.66 17.82 -21.83
N VAL A 741 -8.36 17.87 -22.01
CA VAL A 741 -7.37 18.22 -21.00
C VAL A 741 -6.49 19.35 -21.51
N GLY A 742 -6.43 20.48 -20.82
CA GLY A 742 -5.60 21.61 -21.23
C GLY A 742 -5.90 22.10 -22.66
N GLY A 743 -7.17 22.04 -23.08
CA GLY A 743 -7.60 22.43 -24.41
C GLY A 743 -7.34 21.42 -25.53
N LYS A 744 -6.69 20.30 -25.24
CA LYS A 744 -6.37 19.22 -26.20
C LYS A 744 -7.27 18.00 -25.97
N THR A 745 -7.43 17.15 -26.99
CA THR A 745 -8.05 15.84 -26.82
C THR A 745 -6.96 14.83 -26.54
N VAL A 746 -6.99 14.24 -25.33
CA VAL A 746 -6.06 13.22 -24.86
C VAL A 746 -6.76 11.87 -24.93
N TYR A 747 -6.12 10.89 -25.56
CA TYR A 747 -6.58 9.51 -25.64
C TYR A 747 -5.80 8.61 -24.70
N GLN A 748 -6.48 7.62 -24.13
CA GLN A 748 -5.89 6.59 -23.29
C GLN A 748 -5.99 5.24 -24.01
N ILE A 749 -4.88 4.48 -24.01
CA ILE A 749 -4.79 3.15 -24.63
C ILE A 749 -4.76 2.11 -23.51
N GLY A 750 -5.72 1.18 -23.55
CA GLY A 750 -5.85 0.14 -22.52
C GLY A 750 -5.00 -1.09 -22.84
N LEU A 751 -4.18 -1.49 -21.88
CA LEU A 751 -3.19 -2.56 -22.02
C LEU A 751 -3.38 -3.58 -20.87
N PRO A 752 -4.10 -4.70 -21.10
CA PRO A 752 -4.20 -5.76 -20.10
C PRO A 752 -2.84 -6.42 -19.92
N ILE A 753 -2.45 -6.61 -18.65
CA ILE A 753 -1.24 -7.37 -18.31
C ILE A 753 -1.63 -8.85 -18.16
N HIS A 754 -0.77 -9.78 -18.28
CA HIS A 754 -0.91 -11.19 -17.89
C HIS A 754 0.00 -12.11 -18.66
N TRP A 755 0.48 -11.68 -19.82
CA TRP A 755 1.31 -12.47 -20.72
C TRP A 755 2.80 -12.22 -20.46
N GLY A 756 3.61 -13.04 -21.07
CA GLY A 756 5.05 -13.01 -21.03
C GLY A 756 5.59 -14.07 -21.98
N PHE A 757 6.88 -14.36 -21.92
CA PHE A 757 7.52 -15.28 -22.87
C PHE A 757 7.54 -16.74 -22.38
N VAL A 758 7.04 -17.06 -21.19
CA VAL A 758 6.85 -18.42 -20.69
C VAL A 758 5.42 -18.65 -20.21
N GLY A 759 4.96 -19.89 -20.23
CA GLY A 759 3.62 -20.31 -19.81
C GLY A 759 2.90 -21.12 -20.88
N LYS A 760 1.66 -21.54 -20.58
CA LYS A 760 0.78 -22.22 -21.55
C LYS A 760 0.30 -21.29 -22.66
N VAL A 761 0.15 -20.01 -22.30
CA VAL A 761 -0.10 -18.92 -23.26
C VAL A 761 0.96 -17.87 -23.08
N THR A 762 1.43 -17.32 -24.19
CA THR A 762 2.51 -16.33 -24.25
C THR A 762 2.07 -15.06 -24.98
N GLY A 763 2.79 -13.98 -24.77
CA GLY A 763 2.52 -12.68 -25.38
C GLY A 763 3.51 -11.63 -24.91
N PRO A 764 3.31 -10.36 -25.27
CA PRO A 764 4.24 -9.29 -24.88
C PRO A 764 4.18 -9.00 -23.39
N LEU A 765 5.33 -8.67 -22.81
CA LEU A 765 5.43 -8.06 -21.49
C LEU A 765 5.10 -6.58 -21.61
N ILE A 766 4.01 -6.14 -21.00
CA ILE A 766 3.55 -4.75 -21.10
C ILE A 766 4.55 -3.78 -20.45
N ASN A 767 5.31 -4.24 -19.48
CA ASN A 767 6.35 -3.44 -18.85
C ASN A 767 7.56 -3.15 -19.73
N ASN A 768 7.61 -3.66 -20.96
CA ASN A 768 8.49 -3.12 -22.00
C ASN A 768 8.20 -1.64 -22.32
N LEU A 769 6.99 -1.17 -22.00
CA LEU A 769 6.54 0.19 -22.27
C LEU A 769 6.70 1.14 -21.08
N THR A 770 6.73 0.63 -19.85
CA THR A 770 6.66 1.43 -18.63
C THR A 770 8.01 2.02 -18.23
N ALA A 771 7.99 3.19 -17.58
CA ALA A 771 9.16 3.90 -17.12
C ALA A 771 9.58 3.49 -15.70
N SER A 772 10.90 3.54 -15.43
CA SER A 772 11.45 3.35 -14.07
C SER A 772 11.35 4.64 -13.25
N VAL A 773 10.13 5.00 -12.87
CA VAL A 773 9.81 6.14 -12.01
C VAL A 773 9.07 5.65 -10.78
N TYR A 774 9.42 6.17 -9.60
CA TYR A 774 8.93 5.63 -8.34
C TYR A 774 8.44 6.73 -7.40
N ASP A 775 7.41 6.39 -6.62
CA ASP A 775 6.92 7.21 -5.51
C ASP A 775 8.04 7.41 -4.47
N PRO A 776 8.29 8.65 -4.02
CA PRO A 776 9.43 8.95 -3.14
C PRO A 776 9.27 8.39 -1.71
N ASN A 777 8.05 8.15 -1.25
CA ASN A 777 7.79 7.62 0.09
C ASN A 777 7.81 6.08 0.11
N SER A 778 7.16 5.45 -0.87
CA SER A 778 6.93 3.99 -0.87
C SER A 778 7.86 3.23 -1.81
N GLY A 779 8.48 3.90 -2.79
CA GLY A 779 9.23 3.24 -3.85
C GLY A 779 8.36 2.46 -4.84
N THR A 780 7.05 2.69 -4.87
CA THR A 780 6.14 2.03 -5.81
C THR A 780 6.31 2.61 -7.22
N PRO A 781 6.42 1.77 -8.26
CA PRO A 781 6.61 2.22 -9.63
C PRO A 781 5.35 2.83 -10.26
N GLU A 782 5.56 3.72 -11.25
CA GLU A 782 4.53 4.27 -12.13
C GLU A 782 4.15 3.26 -13.22
N TYR A 783 2.92 2.74 -13.18
CA TYR A 783 2.39 1.82 -14.18
C TYR A 783 1.11 2.31 -14.86
N LYS A 784 0.58 3.47 -14.45
CA LYS A 784 -0.76 3.92 -14.84
C LYS A 784 -0.75 5.14 -15.73
N GLY A 785 0.35 5.89 -15.79
CA GLY A 785 0.48 7.08 -16.60
C GLY A 785 1.84 7.11 -17.29
N PHE A 786 1.93 6.62 -18.54
CA PHE A 786 3.13 6.69 -19.38
C PHE A 786 2.73 6.98 -20.82
N LEU A 787 3.64 7.57 -21.60
CA LEU A 787 3.33 8.00 -22.95
C LEU A 787 3.58 6.88 -23.99
N VAL A 788 2.64 6.79 -24.93
CA VAL A 788 2.68 5.81 -26.04
C VAL A 788 2.21 6.41 -27.36
N SER A 789 2.71 5.85 -28.46
CA SER A 789 2.12 6.00 -29.79
C SER A 789 1.36 4.72 -30.19
N LEU A 790 0.40 4.85 -31.11
CA LEU A 790 -0.39 3.76 -31.66
C LEU A 790 -0.37 3.82 -33.19
N GLU A 791 -0.02 2.71 -33.82
CA GLU A 791 0.02 2.56 -35.28
C GLU A 791 -0.50 1.18 -35.71
N LYS A 792 -0.87 1.04 -36.99
CA LYS A 792 -1.10 -0.29 -37.59
C LYS A 792 0.24 -1.01 -37.68
N ALA A 793 0.30 -2.30 -37.30
CA ALA A 793 1.50 -3.10 -37.37
C ALA A 793 1.64 -3.79 -38.74
#